data_151b383740a08300ac8f97f7d6ec4d15
#
_entry.id   151b383740a08300ac8f97f7d6ec4d15
#
_cell.length_a   1.000
_cell.length_b   1.000
_cell.length_c   1.000
_cell.angle_alpha   90.00
_cell.angle_beta   90.00
_cell.angle_gamma   90.00
#
_symmetry.space_group_name_H-M   'P 1'
#
loop_
_entity.id
_entity.type
_entity.pdbx_description
1 polymer ?
#
loop_
_entity_poly.entity_id
_entity_poly.type
_entity_poly.pdbx_seq_one_letter_code
_entity_poly.pdbx_strand_id
1 'polypeptide(L)'
;MPPTDPALQVRALRAPQFAELYDQYVRLDVPPSVVFPYLHCGAGENSTQNAFFGVPWHGPSCPAYRGLTVVRADAAMTPRGTGGGAAGWVVQPPSDSLLLSTTYPNELLKTTLVHPPGAGTQEVPVLRTEFRQAELAPGVCLRNFRSQSVNYVRISDIVVYSPAGLTQDVLAVALCFRRAQQQFWQERCEQQQGGIQYHVFVLTDPFPELERVCPHLVALDSAGRRRHAVDFGEREQEEIYQLTRASAIGPNVDLGPSRDFVAASAPDAPAAAYEIGIETREDGRAPPPSFLQTVTQSYEQYDAGRADAVRPTAHFECPAGVNEVADEASVERLAQLLLDLSAWLVEQTQPAPGSHRAPRHALIHCADGYTDSSLLALTYLMRTRRLALPDAYLDLQLRAGRSFFVFEKDLRVLRAVEARLGLQAVHSDGDWLSDAHFDGSFPSRILPFLYLGGINHALNARLLHALGITHVVSVGESGLRQPQSAEQGSTSLLAAHRAGQIHVLDLDNVMDDGIDSLRSAMHDAVEYIEAARLAGGRVLVHCRAGVSRSSTTVLAYVMAHLDVNLIEAYLFVRSRRLNILIQPHLLFFWELRGWEATLARLKDAQAEGKPSGLAIRIGAGRTEDMLLHAQPLQSMHTTWGFLCREIAALNERYCI
;
A
#
# COMPACT_ATOMS: atom_id res chain seq x y z
N MET A 1 19.17 21.10 44.46
CA MET A 1 18.00 20.95 43.59
C MET A 1 17.44 22.35 43.35
N PRO A 2 17.33 22.83 42.10
CA PRO A 2 16.60 24.08 41.85
C PRO A 2 15.11 23.84 42.15
N PRO A 3 14.37 24.89 42.58
CA PRO A 3 12.96 24.77 42.91
C PRO A 3 12.20 24.24 41.72
N THR A 4 11.50 23.13 41.93
CA THR A 4 10.63 22.51 40.90
C THR A 4 9.49 23.46 40.62
N ASP A 5 9.51 24.11 39.47
CA ASP A 5 8.38 24.88 38.96
C ASP A 5 7.14 23.93 38.92
N PRO A 6 6.06 24.29 39.67
CA PRO A 6 4.86 23.46 39.69
C PRO A 6 4.24 23.24 38.30
N ALA A 7 4.55 24.10 37.32
CA ALA A 7 4.11 23.98 35.93
C ALA A 7 4.83 22.86 35.14
N LEU A 8 5.96 22.35 35.65
CA LEU A 8 6.76 21.29 35.03
C LEU A 8 6.48 19.89 35.61
N GLN A 9 5.33 19.66 36.21
CA GLN A 9 4.99 18.35 36.77
C GLN A 9 4.83 17.30 35.66
N VAL A 10 5.65 16.24 35.77
CA VAL A 10 5.53 14.99 35.03
C VAL A 10 4.84 13.97 35.97
N ARG A 11 3.88 13.19 35.42
CA ARG A 11 3.09 12.23 36.21
C ARG A 11 3.66 10.81 36.03
N ALA A 12 3.70 10.05 37.10
CA ALA A 12 4.14 8.64 37.05
C ALA A 12 2.94 7.75 36.70
N LEU A 13 3.18 6.74 35.86
CA LEU A 13 2.24 5.66 35.55
C LEU A 13 2.91 4.31 35.80
N ARG A 14 2.15 3.37 36.35
CA ARG A 14 2.51 1.97 36.39
C ARG A 14 1.89 1.20 35.21
N ALA A 15 2.38 0.00 34.92
CA ALA A 15 1.93 -0.81 33.81
C ALA A 15 0.40 -1.01 33.72
N PRO A 16 -0.35 -1.31 34.82
CA PRO A 16 -1.82 -1.42 34.76
C PRO A 16 -2.50 -0.09 34.39
N GLN A 17 -2.02 1.02 34.93
CA GLN A 17 -2.57 2.34 34.64
C GLN A 17 -2.31 2.77 33.20
N PHE A 18 -1.14 2.40 32.66
CA PHE A 18 -0.80 2.62 31.25
C PHE A 18 -1.72 1.83 30.34
N ALA A 19 -1.94 0.53 30.62
CA ALA A 19 -2.85 -0.30 29.83
C ALA A 19 -4.26 0.27 29.81
N GLU A 20 -4.80 0.67 30.96
CA GLU A 20 -6.13 1.30 31.07
C GLU A 20 -6.20 2.62 30.28
N LEU A 21 -5.18 3.48 30.43
CA LEU A 21 -5.09 4.74 29.70
C LEU A 21 -5.10 4.48 28.19
N TYR A 22 -4.24 3.55 27.73
CA TYR A 22 -4.12 3.23 26.31
C TYR A 22 -5.44 2.72 25.74
N ASP A 23 -6.10 1.80 26.42
CA ASP A 23 -7.39 1.24 26.01
C ASP A 23 -8.49 2.30 25.95
N GLN A 24 -8.50 3.28 26.86
CA GLN A 24 -9.44 4.39 26.82
C GLN A 24 -9.25 5.23 25.54
N TYR A 25 -8.00 5.55 25.18
CA TYR A 25 -7.72 6.34 23.97
C TYR A 25 -8.10 5.62 22.69
N VAL A 26 -7.83 4.34 22.62
CA VAL A 26 -8.14 3.53 21.45
C VAL A 26 -9.65 3.41 21.21
N ARG A 27 -10.44 3.37 22.29
CA ARG A 27 -11.90 3.27 22.23
C ARG A 27 -12.61 4.60 21.98
N LEU A 28 -11.89 5.73 21.99
CA LEU A 28 -12.49 7.04 21.73
C LEU A 28 -12.96 7.13 20.26
N ASP A 29 -14.27 7.22 20.06
CA ASP A 29 -14.85 7.56 18.76
C ASP A 29 -14.90 9.08 18.62
N VAL A 30 -13.84 9.66 18.06
CA VAL A 30 -13.73 11.10 17.87
C VAL A 30 -14.27 11.46 16.49
N PRO A 31 -15.29 12.35 16.40
CA PRO A 31 -15.83 12.75 15.11
C PRO A 31 -14.75 13.35 14.18
N PRO A 32 -14.76 13.05 12.88
CA PRO A 32 -13.81 13.59 11.92
C PRO A 32 -13.74 15.12 11.92
N SER A 33 -14.88 15.79 12.12
CA SER A 33 -14.97 17.25 12.21
C SER A 33 -14.18 17.86 13.36
N VAL A 34 -13.89 17.08 14.41
CA VAL A 34 -13.09 17.52 15.57
C VAL A 34 -11.59 17.35 15.31
N VAL A 35 -11.18 16.21 14.71
CA VAL A 35 -9.77 15.86 14.51
C VAL A 35 -9.21 16.46 13.23
N PHE A 36 -9.99 16.41 12.19
CA PHE A 36 -9.55 16.57 10.82
C PHE A 36 -9.06 17.98 10.47
N PRO A 37 -9.71 19.11 10.87
CA PRO A 37 -9.23 20.45 10.59
C PRO A 37 -7.82 20.72 11.13
N TYR A 38 -7.49 20.16 12.29
CA TYR A 38 -6.17 20.30 12.88
C TYR A 38 -5.13 19.42 12.20
N LEU A 39 -5.53 18.22 11.80
CA LEU A 39 -4.64 17.26 11.14
C LEU A 39 -4.35 17.65 9.68
N HIS A 40 -5.12 18.56 9.11
CA HIS A 40 -4.98 18.99 7.72
C HIS A 40 -3.85 19.97 7.45
N CYS A 41 -3.37 20.68 8.37
CA CYS A 41 -2.21 21.58 8.30
C CYS A 41 -2.36 22.69 9.36
N GLY A 42 -1.25 23.22 9.83
CA GLY A 42 -1.23 24.38 10.73
C GLY A 42 -1.95 25.59 10.10
N ALA A 43 -2.70 26.27 10.91
CA ALA A 43 -3.78 27.19 10.58
C ALA A 43 -3.42 28.47 9.79
N GLY A 44 -2.18 28.72 9.50
CA GLY A 44 -1.78 30.02 8.92
C GLY A 44 -1.46 30.00 7.42
N GLU A 45 -0.81 28.97 6.96
CA GLU A 45 -0.13 29.00 5.66
C GLU A 45 -0.98 28.54 4.46
N ASN A 46 -2.08 27.81 4.71
CA ASN A 46 -2.91 27.24 3.65
C ASN A 46 -4.38 27.67 3.66
N SER A 47 -4.73 28.82 4.27
CA SER A 47 -6.12 29.30 4.36
C SER A 47 -6.79 29.44 2.98
N THR A 48 -6.06 29.92 1.97
CA THR A 48 -6.55 30.08 0.60
C THR A 48 -6.81 28.74 -0.08
N GLN A 49 -5.97 27.75 0.19
CA GLN A 49 -6.09 26.41 -0.37
C GLN A 49 -7.21 25.63 0.31
N ASN A 50 -7.33 25.75 1.62
CA ASN A 50 -8.45 25.17 2.37
C ASN A 50 -9.79 25.75 1.90
N ALA A 51 -9.86 27.07 1.66
CA ALA A 51 -11.03 27.72 1.11
C ALA A 51 -11.34 27.25 -0.34
N PHE A 52 -10.31 27.03 -1.17
CA PHE A 52 -10.49 26.52 -2.53
C PHE A 52 -11.11 25.10 -2.54
N PHE A 53 -10.74 24.26 -1.57
CA PHE A 53 -11.33 22.93 -1.42
C PHE A 53 -12.61 22.91 -0.57
N GLY A 54 -13.14 24.10 -0.22
CA GLY A 54 -14.37 24.21 0.54
C GLY A 54 -14.26 23.78 2.01
N VAL A 55 -13.06 23.56 2.53
CA VAL A 55 -12.86 23.26 3.95
C VAL A 55 -13.18 24.52 4.76
N PRO A 56 -14.23 24.53 5.61
CA PRO A 56 -14.57 25.71 6.40
C PRO A 56 -13.43 26.03 7.36
N TRP A 57 -12.75 27.14 7.12
CA TRP A 57 -11.72 27.61 8.00
C TRP A 57 -12.34 28.52 9.07
N HIS A 58 -12.42 28.02 10.29
CA HIS A 58 -12.91 28.80 11.45
C HIS A 58 -11.79 29.35 12.32
N GLY A 59 -10.61 29.53 11.75
CA GLY A 59 -9.43 29.91 12.52
C GLY A 59 -8.82 28.70 13.26
N PRO A 60 -7.67 28.88 13.91
CA PRO A 60 -6.94 27.78 14.53
C PRO A 60 -7.57 27.37 15.86
N SER A 61 -8.75 26.77 15.85
CA SER A 61 -9.28 26.11 17.04
C SER A 61 -8.58 24.76 17.19
N CYS A 62 -7.86 24.58 18.27
CA CYS A 62 -7.30 23.30 18.63
C CYS A 62 -8.44 22.31 18.90
N PRO A 63 -8.34 21.07 18.41
CA PRO A 63 -9.34 20.05 18.67
C PRO A 63 -9.59 19.88 20.16
N ALA A 64 -10.86 19.76 20.54
CA ALA A 64 -11.26 19.54 21.94
C ALA A 64 -11.20 18.04 22.29
N TYR A 65 -10.11 17.34 21.95
CA TYR A 65 -9.90 15.96 22.33
C TYR A 65 -8.43 15.69 22.68
N ARG A 66 -8.16 14.56 23.33
CA ARG A 66 -6.82 14.11 23.68
C ARG A 66 -6.38 12.95 22.80
N GLY A 67 -5.25 13.12 22.11
CA GLY A 67 -4.51 12.02 21.51
C GLY A 67 -3.60 11.34 22.53
N LEU A 68 -2.96 10.24 22.12
CA LEU A 68 -1.93 9.52 22.87
C LEU A 68 -0.70 9.33 21.99
N THR A 69 0.47 9.70 22.51
CA THR A 69 1.76 9.47 21.86
C THR A 69 2.67 8.71 22.83
N VAL A 70 3.21 7.58 22.38
CA VAL A 70 4.13 6.74 23.15
C VAL A 70 5.55 7.00 22.67
N VAL A 71 6.46 7.32 23.58
CA VAL A 71 7.83 7.72 23.28
C VAL A 71 8.82 6.85 24.03
N ARG A 72 9.75 6.22 23.31
CA ARG A 72 10.86 5.49 23.91
C ARG A 72 12.03 6.42 24.16
N ALA A 73 12.61 6.35 25.38
CA ALA A 73 13.80 7.09 25.79
C ALA A 73 14.85 6.12 26.32
N ASP A 74 15.96 5.98 25.59
CA ASP A 74 17.11 5.15 25.99
C ASP A 74 18.35 6.04 26.23
N ALA A 75 19.34 5.49 26.96
CA ALA A 75 20.59 6.17 27.29
C ALA A 75 21.40 6.65 26.06
N ALA A 76 21.19 6.05 24.90
CA ALA A 76 21.80 6.45 23.63
C ALA A 76 21.20 7.75 23.04
N MET A 77 20.15 8.31 23.66
CA MET A 77 19.43 9.50 23.19
C MET A 77 19.86 10.80 23.88
N THR A 78 21.04 10.86 24.48
CA THR A 78 21.55 12.10 25.07
C THR A 78 21.80 13.15 23.99
N PRO A 79 21.37 14.42 24.19
CA PRO A 79 21.73 15.51 23.31
C PRO A 79 23.25 15.63 23.28
N ARG A 80 23.91 15.28 22.18
CA ARG A 80 25.34 15.56 22.04
C ARG A 80 25.51 17.05 21.76
N GLY A 81 26.00 17.77 22.76
CA GLY A 81 26.58 19.09 22.58
C GLY A 81 27.89 18.95 21.81
N THR A 82 27.84 19.10 20.48
CA THR A 82 29.05 19.19 19.67
C THR A 82 29.23 20.62 19.21
N GLY A 83 30.45 21.10 19.29
CA GLY A 83 30.79 22.46 18.86
C GLY A 83 30.33 22.71 17.41
N GLY A 84 29.54 23.75 17.21
CA GLY A 84 29.27 24.38 15.93
C GLY A 84 28.17 23.75 15.02
N GLY A 85 27.44 22.72 15.44
CA GLY A 85 26.36 22.11 14.65
C GLY A 85 25.09 21.92 15.46
N ALA A 86 23.93 21.84 14.82
CA ALA A 86 22.63 21.58 15.46
C ALA A 86 22.72 20.37 16.41
N ALA A 87 22.30 20.55 17.68
CA ALA A 87 22.23 19.47 18.65
C ALA A 87 21.22 18.42 18.13
N GLY A 88 21.68 17.24 17.76
CA GLY A 88 20.86 16.18 17.20
C GLY A 88 20.76 14.97 18.15
N TRP A 89 19.59 14.35 18.18
CA TRP A 89 19.37 13.04 18.79
C TRP A 89 19.87 11.96 17.83
N VAL A 90 20.74 11.06 18.30
CA VAL A 90 21.12 9.87 17.53
C VAL A 90 20.30 8.71 18.06
N VAL A 91 19.44 8.13 17.23
CA VAL A 91 18.61 6.97 17.56
C VAL A 91 19.04 5.80 16.69
N GLN A 92 19.46 4.71 17.32
CA GLN A 92 19.54 3.41 16.64
C GLN A 92 18.21 2.70 16.83
N PRO A 93 17.65 2.08 15.77
CA PRO A 93 16.42 1.31 15.93
C PRO A 93 16.64 0.20 16.95
N PRO A 94 15.74 0.07 17.95
CA PRO A 94 15.89 -0.93 18.98
C PRO A 94 15.67 -2.34 18.41
N SER A 95 16.44 -3.28 18.91
CA SER A 95 16.31 -4.70 18.59
C SER A 95 15.35 -5.46 19.51
N ASP A 96 14.89 -4.82 20.61
CA ASP A 96 14.06 -5.44 21.66
C ASP A 96 13.18 -4.43 22.40
N SER A 97 12.30 -4.91 23.26
CA SER A 97 11.58 -4.13 24.29
C SER A 97 10.84 -2.92 23.73
N LEU A 98 10.04 -3.14 22.67
CA LEU A 98 9.29 -2.08 21.97
C LEU A 98 7.79 -2.20 22.22
N LEU A 99 7.16 -1.10 22.67
CA LEU A 99 5.71 -0.97 22.75
C LEU A 99 5.11 -0.61 21.37
N LEU A 100 3.85 -0.96 21.16
CA LEU A 100 3.08 -0.53 19.99
C LEU A 100 3.05 1.00 19.90
N SER A 101 3.01 1.51 18.68
CA SER A 101 2.94 2.95 18.38
C SER A 101 4.09 3.78 18.94
N THR A 102 5.22 3.16 19.22
CA THR A 102 6.40 3.87 19.72
C THR A 102 6.95 4.83 18.67
N THR A 103 7.23 6.05 19.13
CA THR A 103 7.94 7.10 18.40
C THR A 103 9.20 7.51 19.18
N TYR A 104 10.06 8.33 18.57
CA TYR A 104 11.32 8.74 19.18
C TYR A 104 11.38 10.26 19.34
N PRO A 105 12.11 10.77 20.35
CA PRO A 105 12.20 12.20 20.63
C PRO A 105 12.67 13.02 19.43
N ASN A 106 13.64 12.52 18.65
CA ASN A 106 14.18 13.20 17.47
C ASN A 106 13.18 13.35 16.31
N GLU A 107 12.14 12.52 16.26
CA GLU A 107 11.06 12.63 15.27
C GLU A 107 10.10 13.78 15.61
N LEU A 108 9.94 14.09 16.89
CA LEU A 108 8.89 14.96 17.41
C LEU A 108 9.41 16.30 17.97
N LEU A 109 10.66 16.33 18.45
CA LEU A 109 11.27 17.51 19.09
C LEU A 109 12.41 18.06 18.26
N LYS A 110 12.49 19.40 18.25
CA LYS A 110 13.64 20.17 17.78
C LYS A 110 14.30 20.83 18.98
N THR A 111 15.61 20.66 19.08
CA THR A 111 16.40 21.23 20.16
C THR A 111 17.40 22.22 19.59
N THR A 112 17.37 23.46 20.05
CA THR A 112 18.26 24.53 19.61
C THR A 112 18.97 25.17 20.83
N LEU A 113 20.24 25.51 20.65
CA LEU A 113 20.98 26.32 21.63
C LEU A 113 20.66 27.78 21.37
N VAL A 114 20.07 28.46 22.35
CA VAL A 114 19.69 29.87 22.24
C VAL A 114 20.46 30.67 23.28
N HIS A 115 21.09 31.75 22.84
CA HIS A 115 21.65 32.75 23.77
C HIS A 115 20.53 33.68 24.24
N PRO A 116 20.37 33.93 25.54
CA PRO A 116 19.36 34.87 26.05
C PRO A 116 19.54 36.26 25.43
N PRO A 117 18.46 36.94 25.03
CA PRO A 117 18.55 38.27 24.47
C PRO A 117 19.09 39.24 25.53
N GLY A 118 20.17 39.95 25.21
CA GLY A 118 20.85 40.90 26.14
C GLY A 118 22.01 40.31 26.92
N ALA A 119 22.35 39.07 26.75
CA ALA A 119 23.48 38.41 27.39
C ALA A 119 24.81 38.82 26.75
N GLY A 120 25.77 39.24 27.56
CA GLY A 120 27.16 39.39 27.12
C GLY A 120 27.78 38.05 26.76
N THR A 121 28.92 38.06 26.10
CA THR A 121 29.64 36.89 25.54
C THR A 121 30.05 35.80 26.55
N GLN A 122 29.64 35.88 27.80
CA GLN A 122 29.98 34.94 28.89
C GLN A 122 28.82 34.11 29.44
N GLU A 123 27.57 34.28 28.93
CA GLU A 123 26.45 33.44 29.42
C GLU A 123 26.35 32.14 28.68
N VAL A 124 26.09 31.05 29.44
CA VAL A 124 25.95 29.70 28.94
C VAL A 124 24.69 29.60 28.05
N PRO A 125 24.80 29.10 26.84
CA PRO A 125 23.63 28.93 25.97
C PRO A 125 22.59 27.99 26.61
N VAL A 126 21.33 28.40 26.56
CA VAL A 126 20.20 27.62 27.10
C VAL A 126 19.63 26.73 26.02
N LEU A 127 19.40 25.46 26.36
CA LEU A 127 18.78 24.50 25.46
C LEU A 127 17.27 24.77 25.37
N ARG A 128 16.81 25.27 24.23
CA ARG A 128 15.39 25.41 23.90
C ARG A 128 14.89 24.16 23.19
N THR A 129 13.81 23.58 23.69
CA THR A 129 13.17 22.41 23.10
C THR A 129 11.74 22.76 22.71
N GLU A 130 11.39 22.56 21.47
CA GLU A 130 10.07 22.82 20.90
C GLU A 130 9.59 21.63 20.07
N PHE A 131 8.29 21.52 19.83
CA PHE A 131 7.79 20.53 18.87
C PHE A 131 8.30 20.87 17.46
N ARG A 132 8.70 19.84 16.72
CA ARG A 132 9.00 20.03 15.30
C ARG A 132 7.80 20.62 14.58
N GLN A 133 8.08 21.42 13.58
CA GLN A 133 7.06 21.85 12.62
C GLN A 133 7.10 20.88 11.45
N ALA A 134 5.92 20.54 10.93
CA ALA A 134 5.85 19.74 9.72
C ALA A 134 6.42 20.56 8.56
N GLU A 135 7.40 20.00 7.86
CA GLU A 135 7.84 20.55 6.59
C GLU A 135 6.75 20.24 5.56
N LEU A 136 6.00 21.26 5.18
CA LEU A 136 4.92 21.13 4.21
C LEU A 136 5.48 21.35 2.81
N ALA A 137 5.26 20.38 1.92
CA ALA A 137 5.43 20.63 0.49
C ALA A 137 4.43 21.71 0.04
N PRO A 138 4.80 22.63 -0.86
CA PRO A 138 3.85 23.60 -1.38
C PRO A 138 2.70 22.88 -2.10
N GLY A 139 1.47 23.17 -1.73
CA GLY A 139 0.27 22.59 -2.33
C GLY A 139 -0.74 22.07 -1.30
N VAL A 140 -1.94 21.77 -1.80
CA VAL A 140 -2.97 21.16 -0.95
C VAL A 140 -2.62 19.73 -0.66
N CYS A 141 -2.62 19.39 0.61
CA CYS A 141 -2.17 18.10 1.03
C CYS A 141 -3.21 17.34 1.86
N LEU A 142 -4.31 16.95 1.20
CA LEU A 142 -5.31 16.04 1.78
C LEU A 142 -4.71 14.65 2.13
N ARG A 143 -3.49 14.37 1.65
CA ARG A 143 -2.75 13.11 1.83
C ARG A 143 -1.40 13.30 2.52
N ASN A 144 -1.20 14.41 3.26
CA ASN A 144 0.03 14.66 3.98
C ASN A 144 0.10 13.83 5.27
N PHE A 145 0.30 12.55 5.13
CA PHE A 145 0.50 11.64 6.26
C PHE A 145 1.77 11.99 7.07
N ARG A 146 2.81 12.50 6.42
CA ARG A 146 4.08 12.86 7.07
C ARG A 146 3.91 13.94 8.14
N SER A 147 3.04 14.92 7.90
CA SER A 147 2.80 16.01 8.86
C SER A 147 1.99 15.56 10.08
N GLN A 148 1.28 14.44 9.98
CA GLN A 148 0.30 14.03 10.97
C GLN A 148 0.94 13.63 12.30
N SER A 149 2.03 12.88 12.30
CA SER A 149 2.73 12.49 13.53
C SER A 149 3.20 13.69 14.35
N VAL A 150 3.73 14.69 13.65
CA VAL A 150 4.23 15.95 14.26
C VAL A 150 3.07 16.83 14.75
N ASN A 151 1.96 16.88 14.04
CA ASN A 151 0.78 17.63 14.45
C ASN A 151 0.03 16.92 15.60
N TYR A 152 -0.06 15.60 15.53
CA TYR A 152 -0.78 14.79 16.50
C TYR A 152 -0.15 14.83 17.90
N VAL A 153 1.19 14.88 18.01
CA VAL A 153 1.86 14.99 19.32
C VAL A 153 1.49 16.25 20.09
N ARG A 154 1.18 17.34 19.38
CA ARG A 154 0.79 18.64 19.99
C ARG A 154 -0.57 18.56 20.69
N ILE A 155 -1.43 17.63 20.30
CA ILE A 155 -2.76 17.39 20.86
C ILE A 155 -2.83 16.06 21.61
N SER A 156 -1.68 15.54 22.06
CA SER A 156 -1.57 14.25 22.73
C SER A 156 -1.13 14.39 24.17
N ASP A 157 -1.66 13.51 25.01
CA ASP A 157 -0.94 13.11 26.21
C ASP A 157 0.26 12.25 25.77
N ILE A 158 1.40 12.42 26.41
CA ILE A 158 2.66 11.80 26.02
C ILE A 158 3.12 10.85 27.12
N VAL A 159 3.36 9.60 26.76
CA VAL A 159 3.88 8.57 27.68
C VAL A 159 5.31 8.26 27.28
N VAL A 160 6.27 8.54 28.19
CA VAL A 160 7.69 8.28 27.98
C VAL A 160 8.09 7.03 28.76
N TYR A 161 8.79 6.10 28.10
CA TYR A 161 9.25 4.85 28.72
C TYR A 161 10.67 4.47 28.30
N SER A 162 11.30 3.58 29.08
CA SER A 162 12.50 2.83 28.67
C SER A 162 12.40 1.38 29.11
N PRO A 163 13.21 0.47 28.53
CA PRO A 163 13.25 -0.93 28.97
C PRO A 163 13.60 -1.10 30.45
N ALA A 164 14.42 -0.22 31.01
CA ALA A 164 14.83 -0.25 32.41
C ALA A 164 13.78 0.34 33.38
N GLY A 165 12.64 0.84 32.87
CA GLY A 165 11.66 1.59 33.65
C GLY A 165 12.08 3.04 33.88
N LEU A 166 11.83 3.59 35.08
CA LEU A 166 12.12 4.97 35.40
C LEU A 166 13.62 5.22 35.56
N THR A 167 14.22 5.96 34.62
CA THR A 167 15.62 6.38 34.63
C THR A 167 15.74 7.91 34.62
N GLN A 168 16.95 8.43 34.85
CA GLN A 168 17.20 9.87 34.71
C GLN A 168 16.98 10.37 33.27
N ASP A 169 17.32 9.54 32.27
CA ASP A 169 17.12 9.87 30.85
C ASP A 169 15.63 9.96 30.49
N VAL A 170 14.81 9.02 31.00
CA VAL A 170 13.33 9.08 30.85
C VAL A 170 12.77 10.37 31.40
N LEU A 171 13.22 10.77 32.59
CA LEU A 171 12.80 12.04 33.20
C LEU A 171 13.28 13.26 32.40
N ALA A 172 14.51 13.24 31.90
CA ALA A 172 15.05 14.34 31.09
C ALA A 172 14.26 14.50 29.77
N VAL A 173 13.97 13.42 29.09
CA VAL A 173 13.14 13.41 27.85
C VAL A 173 11.71 13.87 28.17
N ALA A 174 11.10 13.36 29.22
CA ALA A 174 9.75 13.78 29.65
C ALA A 174 9.67 15.27 29.96
N LEU A 175 10.69 15.82 30.60
CA LEU A 175 10.78 17.26 30.85
C LEU A 175 10.95 18.09 29.56
N CYS A 176 11.65 17.57 28.55
CA CYS A 176 11.73 18.23 27.24
C CYS A 176 10.34 18.31 26.59
N PHE A 177 9.58 17.21 26.60
CA PHE A 177 8.21 17.21 26.11
C PHE A 177 7.29 18.14 26.92
N ARG A 178 7.44 18.15 28.25
CA ARG A 178 6.63 19.02 29.09
C ARG A 178 6.89 20.50 28.81
N ARG A 179 8.15 20.90 28.59
CA ARG A 179 8.51 22.25 28.16
C ARG A 179 7.91 22.60 26.80
N ALA A 180 8.01 21.72 25.84
CA ALA A 180 7.41 21.90 24.51
C ALA A 180 5.87 22.05 24.58
N GLN A 181 5.18 21.23 25.40
CA GLN A 181 3.74 21.37 25.64
C GLN A 181 3.40 22.70 26.31
N GLN A 182 4.19 23.15 27.30
CA GLN A 182 3.96 24.40 27.98
C GLN A 182 4.13 25.60 27.04
N GLN A 183 5.19 25.59 26.23
CA GLN A 183 5.40 26.63 25.21
C GLN A 183 4.23 26.68 24.22
N PHE A 184 3.84 25.54 23.67
CA PHE A 184 2.71 25.43 22.77
C PHE A 184 1.39 25.91 23.40
N TRP A 185 1.17 25.63 24.68
CA TRP A 185 0.02 26.11 25.42
C TRP A 185 0.04 27.63 25.59
N GLN A 186 1.21 28.24 25.93
CA GLN A 186 1.37 29.68 26.06
C GLN A 186 1.09 30.40 24.75
N GLU A 187 1.67 29.94 23.65
CA GLU A 187 1.42 30.47 22.29
C GLU A 187 -0.06 30.48 21.94
N ARG A 188 -0.80 29.44 22.32
CA ARG A 188 -2.25 29.35 22.10
C ARG A 188 -3.07 30.28 22.98
N CYS A 189 -2.68 30.42 24.23
CA CYS A 189 -3.33 31.37 25.16
C CYS A 189 -3.16 32.82 24.68
N GLU A 190 -1.98 33.17 24.17
CA GLU A 190 -1.70 34.50 23.58
C GLU A 190 -2.55 34.76 22.33
N GLN A 191 -2.83 33.71 21.55
CA GLN A 191 -3.71 33.74 20.35
C GLN A 191 -5.21 33.63 20.69
N GLN A 192 -5.59 33.65 21.98
CA GLN A 192 -6.97 33.50 22.47
C GLN A 192 -7.69 32.19 22.02
N GLN A 193 -6.92 31.14 21.72
CA GLN A 193 -7.47 29.90 21.17
C GLN A 193 -7.97 28.90 22.23
N GLY A 194 -7.66 29.10 23.51
CA GLY A 194 -8.07 28.19 24.58
C GLY A 194 -7.73 26.71 24.30
N GLY A 195 -8.33 25.79 25.01
CA GLY A 195 -8.28 24.36 24.71
C GLY A 195 -7.91 23.47 25.90
N ILE A 196 -7.52 22.22 25.61
CA ILE A 196 -7.18 21.20 26.60
C ILE A 196 -5.70 21.32 26.96
N GLN A 197 -5.36 21.25 28.24
CA GLN A 197 -3.98 21.04 28.70
C GLN A 197 -3.66 19.54 28.64
N TYR A 198 -2.60 19.20 27.92
CA TYR A 198 -2.10 17.84 27.80
C TYR A 198 -1.06 17.54 28.89
N HIS A 199 -0.87 16.25 29.16
CA HIS A 199 0.01 15.78 30.20
C HIS A 199 1.17 14.97 29.65
N VAL A 200 2.29 14.97 30.39
CA VAL A 200 3.39 14.06 30.14
C VAL A 200 3.46 13.06 31.29
N PHE A 201 3.50 11.80 30.94
CA PHE A 201 3.62 10.67 31.84
C PHE A 201 4.95 9.95 31.65
N VAL A 202 5.45 9.34 32.71
CA VAL A 202 6.60 8.42 32.68
C VAL A 202 6.16 7.05 33.17
N LEU A 203 6.53 6.01 32.45
CA LEU A 203 6.35 4.64 32.93
C LEU A 203 7.44 4.31 33.94
N THR A 204 7.00 3.87 35.12
CA THR A 204 7.90 3.55 36.24
C THR A 204 8.35 2.11 36.25
N ASP A 205 7.53 1.22 35.73
CA ASP A 205 7.79 -0.21 35.74
C ASP A 205 8.75 -0.60 34.59
N PRO A 206 9.66 -1.57 34.80
CA PRO A 206 10.55 -2.08 33.76
C PRO A 206 9.75 -2.90 32.72
N PHE A 207 10.32 -3.07 31.53
CA PHE A 207 9.65 -3.67 30.38
C PHE A 207 9.08 -5.09 30.63
N PRO A 208 9.75 -5.99 31.38
CA PRO A 208 9.16 -7.30 31.71
C PRO A 208 7.83 -7.22 32.44
N GLU A 209 7.60 -6.17 33.21
CA GLU A 209 6.31 -5.95 33.87
C GLU A 209 5.23 -5.48 32.87
N LEU A 210 5.61 -4.69 31.87
CA LEU A 210 4.73 -4.34 30.76
C LEU A 210 4.34 -5.56 29.93
N GLU A 211 5.29 -6.45 29.65
CA GLU A 211 5.01 -7.73 28.97
C GLU A 211 4.02 -8.60 29.74
N ARG A 212 4.11 -8.61 31.06
CA ARG A 212 3.22 -9.39 31.92
C ARG A 212 1.81 -8.80 32.01
N VAL A 213 1.70 -7.48 32.10
CA VAL A 213 0.43 -6.77 32.39
C VAL A 213 -0.34 -6.44 31.11
N CYS A 214 0.37 -6.00 30.06
CA CYS A 214 -0.23 -5.58 28.79
C CYS A 214 0.49 -6.21 27.58
N PRO A 215 0.51 -7.55 27.46
CA PRO A 215 1.20 -8.24 26.36
C PRO A 215 0.69 -7.84 24.98
N HIS A 216 -0.55 -7.41 24.87
CA HIS A 216 -1.19 -6.93 23.63
C HIS A 216 -0.64 -5.59 23.14
N LEU A 217 0.07 -4.83 23.99
CA LEU A 217 0.73 -3.57 23.64
C LEU A 217 2.24 -3.74 23.33
N VAL A 218 2.75 -4.96 23.36
CA VAL A 218 4.17 -5.25 23.10
C VAL A 218 4.39 -5.50 21.62
N ALA A 219 5.18 -4.67 20.97
CA ALA A 219 5.59 -4.87 19.58
C ALA A 219 6.76 -5.86 19.46
N LEU A 220 7.85 -5.61 20.22
CA LEU A 220 8.99 -6.51 20.39
C LEU A 220 9.15 -6.83 21.87
N ASP A 221 9.32 -8.09 22.20
CA ASP A 221 9.56 -8.49 23.60
C ASP A 221 11.02 -8.25 24.03
N SER A 222 11.32 -8.49 25.31
CA SER A 222 12.66 -8.32 25.88
C SER A 222 13.72 -9.26 25.28
N ALA A 223 13.30 -10.30 24.55
CA ALA A 223 14.18 -11.20 23.80
C ALA A 223 14.29 -10.81 22.30
N GLY A 224 13.74 -9.69 21.90
CA GLY A 224 13.74 -9.22 20.51
C GLY A 224 12.76 -9.95 19.58
N ARG A 225 11.88 -10.79 20.12
CA ARG A 225 10.90 -11.52 19.31
C ARG A 225 9.74 -10.60 18.94
N ARG A 226 9.36 -10.60 17.68
CA ARG A 226 8.17 -9.87 17.19
C ARG A 226 6.91 -10.46 17.82
N ARG A 227 6.12 -9.64 18.51
CA ARG A 227 4.80 -9.98 19.08
C ARG A 227 3.68 -9.38 18.22
N HIS A 228 3.68 -8.06 18.12
CA HIS A 228 2.70 -7.29 17.36
C HIS A 228 3.37 -6.23 16.46
N ALA A 229 4.70 -6.27 16.29
CA ALA A 229 5.39 -5.38 15.36
C ALA A 229 5.08 -5.77 13.93
N VAL A 230 4.70 -4.79 13.11
CA VAL A 230 4.54 -4.92 11.67
C VAL A 230 5.48 -3.97 10.98
N ASP A 231 6.38 -4.50 10.18
CA ASP A 231 7.06 -3.71 9.16
C ASP A 231 6.14 -3.64 7.93
N PHE A 232 5.61 -2.45 7.65
CA PHE A 232 4.68 -2.23 6.55
C PHE A 232 5.32 -2.54 5.19
N GLY A 233 6.61 -2.23 5.04
CA GLY A 233 7.31 -2.50 3.80
C GLY A 233 7.60 -3.98 3.58
N GLU A 234 8.04 -4.68 4.61
CA GLU A 234 8.25 -6.13 4.57
C GLU A 234 6.92 -6.85 4.26
N ARG A 235 5.84 -6.41 4.91
CA ARG A 235 4.51 -6.98 4.69
C ARG A 235 3.96 -6.68 3.29
N GLU A 236 4.14 -5.47 2.78
CA GLU A 236 3.78 -5.12 1.40
C GLU A 236 4.51 -6.01 0.39
N GLN A 237 5.84 -6.18 0.56
CA GLN A 237 6.63 -7.03 -0.31
C GLN A 237 6.19 -8.49 -0.26
N GLU A 238 5.82 -8.98 0.91
CA GLU A 238 5.28 -10.34 1.04
C GLU A 238 3.93 -10.50 0.35
N GLU A 239 3.03 -9.52 0.47
CA GLU A 239 1.74 -9.52 -0.24
C GLU A 239 1.92 -9.47 -1.77
N ILE A 240 2.88 -8.66 -2.27
CA ILE A 240 3.23 -8.63 -3.70
C ILE A 240 3.78 -10.00 -4.12
N TYR A 241 4.68 -10.58 -3.34
CA TYR A 241 5.26 -11.88 -3.64
C TYR A 241 4.20 -12.99 -3.68
N GLN A 242 3.25 -13.02 -2.74
CA GLN A 242 2.16 -14.00 -2.76
C GLN A 242 1.29 -13.86 -4.03
N LEU A 243 1.11 -12.65 -4.53
CA LEU A 243 0.38 -12.39 -5.77
C LEU A 243 1.14 -12.84 -7.03
N THR A 244 2.48 -12.73 -7.01
CA THR A 244 3.34 -12.81 -8.19
C THR A 244 4.26 -14.04 -8.22
N ARG A 245 4.18 -14.93 -7.23
CA ARG A 245 4.94 -16.19 -7.21
C ARG A 245 4.90 -16.89 -8.55
N ALA A 246 6.01 -17.51 -8.93
CA ALA A 246 6.11 -18.21 -10.20
C ALA A 246 4.96 -19.22 -10.40
N SER A 247 4.31 -19.11 -11.54
CA SER A 247 3.22 -20.02 -11.93
C SER A 247 3.18 -20.22 -13.44
N ALA A 248 2.69 -21.38 -13.84
CA ALA A 248 2.68 -21.80 -15.23
C ALA A 248 1.79 -20.92 -16.12
N ILE A 249 2.36 -20.41 -17.21
CA ILE A 249 1.63 -19.76 -18.29
C ILE A 249 1.54 -20.65 -19.54
N GLY A 250 2.36 -21.69 -19.60
CA GLY A 250 2.36 -22.68 -20.67
C GLY A 250 3.11 -23.96 -20.28
N PRO A 251 3.21 -24.95 -21.17
CA PRO A 251 3.98 -26.16 -20.91
C PRO A 251 5.45 -25.82 -20.63
N ASN A 252 5.92 -26.17 -19.43
CA ASN A 252 7.29 -25.92 -18.96
C ASN A 252 7.73 -24.44 -18.99
N VAL A 253 6.79 -23.48 -18.99
CA VAL A 253 7.08 -22.04 -18.93
C VAL A 253 6.28 -21.42 -17.82
N ASP A 254 6.99 -20.86 -16.85
CA ASP A 254 6.45 -20.12 -15.74
C ASP A 254 6.69 -18.61 -15.90
N LEU A 255 5.87 -17.81 -15.23
CA LEU A 255 6.00 -16.36 -15.09
C LEU A 255 6.10 -16.02 -13.61
N GLY A 256 7.09 -15.23 -13.21
CA GLY A 256 7.29 -14.92 -11.79
C GLY A 256 8.31 -13.83 -11.50
N PRO A 257 8.63 -13.57 -10.23
CA PRO A 257 9.65 -12.61 -9.83
C PRO A 257 11.06 -13.21 -9.90
N SER A 258 12.08 -12.35 -10.02
CA SER A 258 13.50 -12.76 -10.01
C SER A 258 13.90 -13.52 -8.73
N ARG A 259 13.23 -13.27 -7.62
CA ARG A 259 13.42 -14.00 -6.36
C ARG A 259 13.23 -15.51 -6.54
N ASP A 260 12.25 -15.95 -7.34
CA ASP A 260 11.98 -17.38 -7.55
C ASP A 260 13.06 -18.05 -8.40
N PHE A 261 13.62 -17.33 -9.39
CA PHE A 261 14.76 -17.82 -10.16
C PHE A 261 16.00 -18.00 -9.28
N VAL A 262 16.31 -17.01 -8.43
CA VAL A 262 17.43 -17.07 -7.48
C VAL A 262 17.24 -18.22 -6.48
N ALA A 263 16.04 -18.38 -5.94
CA ALA A 263 15.75 -19.48 -5.00
C ALA A 263 15.88 -20.86 -5.67
N ALA A 264 15.43 -21.00 -6.93
CA ALA A 264 15.55 -22.24 -7.71
C ALA A 264 17.00 -22.55 -8.14
N SER A 265 17.88 -21.55 -8.15
CA SER A 265 19.30 -21.68 -8.49
C SER A 265 20.21 -21.94 -7.27
N ALA A 266 19.64 -21.97 -6.06
CA ALA A 266 20.40 -22.24 -4.84
C ALA A 266 20.95 -23.68 -4.82
N PRO A 267 22.12 -23.94 -4.20
CA PRO A 267 22.73 -25.28 -4.15
C PRO A 267 21.84 -26.37 -3.54
N ASP A 268 20.94 -25.98 -2.64
CA ASP A 268 20.02 -26.87 -1.93
C ASP A 268 18.62 -26.92 -2.58
N ALA A 269 18.45 -26.30 -3.77
CA ALA A 269 17.16 -26.28 -4.45
C ALA A 269 16.77 -27.70 -4.94
N PRO A 270 15.48 -28.07 -4.85
CA PRO A 270 15.02 -29.34 -5.38
C PRO A 270 15.27 -29.41 -6.89
N ALA A 271 15.42 -30.63 -7.43
CA ALA A 271 15.81 -30.92 -8.82
C ALA A 271 14.90 -30.34 -9.93
N ALA A 272 13.86 -29.61 -9.60
CA ALA A 272 12.97 -28.89 -10.50
C ALA A 272 13.45 -27.45 -10.81
N ALA A 273 14.75 -27.21 -10.73
CA ALA A 273 15.33 -25.90 -11.06
C ALA A 273 15.05 -25.49 -12.51
N TYR A 274 14.83 -24.20 -12.73
CA TYR A 274 14.73 -23.63 -14.06
C TYR A 274 16.06 -23.77 -14.80
N GLU A 275 16.02 -24.32 -16.01
CA GLU A 275 17.18 -24.40 -16.91
C GLU A 275 17.35 -23.14 -17.73
N ILE A 276 16.24 -22.39 -17.92
CA ILE A 276 16.20 -21.13 -18.67
C ILE A 276 15.63 -20.04 -17.78
N GLY A 277 16.38 -18.96 -17.56
CA GLY A 277 15.91 -17.72 -16.96
C GLY A 277 15.95 -16.59 -17.98
N ILE A 278 14.83 -15.93 -18.22
CA ILE A 278 14.76 -14.74 -19.07
C ILE A 278 14.36 -13.58 -18.19
N GLU A 279 15.33 -12.74 -17.83
CA GLU A 279 15.12 -11.54 -17.03
C GLU A 279 14.73 -10.37 -17.91
N THR A 280 13.50 -9.90 -17.77
CA THR A 280 13.02 -8.72 -18.49
C THR A 280 13.26 -7.47 -17.65
N ARG A 281 13.89 -6.46 -18.28
CA ARG A 281 14.28 -5.21 -17.62
C ARG A 281 14.16 -4.04 -18.59
N GLU A 282 13.91 -2.84 -18.07
CA GLU A 282 13.82 -1.62 -18.88
C GLU A 282 15.14 -1.35 -19.64
N ASP A 283 16.30 -1.55 -18.98
CA ASP A 283 17.64 -1.42 -19.54
C ASP A 283 18.22 -2.75 -20.08
N GLY A 284 17.40 -3.78 -20.18
CA GLY A 284 17.78 -5.12 -20.60
C GLY A 284 18.32 -5.16 -22.03
N ARG A 285 19.32 -6.01 -22.26
CA ARG A 285 19.96 -6.18 -23.57
C ARG A 285 19.45 -7.44 -24.25
N ALA A 286 19.11 -7.29 -25.53
CA ALA A 286 18.76 -8.44 -26.37
C ALA A 286 19.93 -9.42 -26.48
N PRO A 287 19.72 -10.73 -26.24
CA PRO A 287 20.75 -11.73 -26.48
C PRO A 287 21.05 -11.80 -28.00
N PRO A 288 22.32 -11.83 -28.40
CA PRO A 288 22.62 -12.01 -29.82
C PRO A 288 22.18 -13.41 -30.29
N PRO A 289 21.80 -13.57 -31.56
CA PRO A 289 21.34 -14.87 -32.07
C PRO A 289 22.38 -16.00 -31.90
N SER A 290 23.68 -15.66 -31.99
CA SER A 290 24.79 -16.59 -31.75
C SER A 290 24.81 -17.15 -30.32
N PHE A 291 24.37 -16.35 -29.31
CA PHE A 291 24.29 -16.80 -27.95
C PHE A 291 23.17 -17.88 -27.82
N LEU A 292 22.00 -17.63 -28.35
CA LEU A 292 20.90 -18.61 -28.32
C LEU A 292 21.25 -19.91 -29.03
N GLN A 293 21.99 -19.83 -30.15
CA GLN A 293 22.54 -21.00 -30.85
C GLN A 293 23.53 -21.77 -29.98
N THR A 294 24.42 -21.09 -29.27
CA THR A 294 25.39 -21.72 -28.37
C THR A 294 24.68 -22.43 -27.22
N VAL A 295 23.68 -21.80 -26.63
CA VAL A 295 22.85 -22.41 -25.57
C VAL A 295 22.15 -23.66 -26.10
N THR A 296 21.53 -23.60 -27.27
CA THR A 296 20.88 -24.76 -27.89
C THR A 296 21.86 -25.91 -28.11
N GLN A 297 23.07 -25.62 -28.66
CA GLN A 297 24.10 -26.64 -28.86
C GLN A 297 24.57 -27.27 -27.55
N SER A 298 24.68 -26.47 -26.49
CA SER A 298 25.04 -27.00 -25.15
C SER A 298 23.99 -27.98 -24.62
N TYR A 299 22.71 -27.66 -24.83
CA TYR A 299 21.62 -28.58 -24.46
C TYR A 299 21.64 -29.86 -25.30
N GLU A 300 21.87 -29.78 -26.63
CA GLU A 300 21.97 -30.94 -27.51
C GLU A 300 23.16 -31.84 -27.12
N GLN A 301 24.30 -31.26 -26.78
CA GLN A 301 25.48 -32.01 -26.31
C GLN A 301 25.21 -32.72 -24.99
N TYR A 302 24.51 -32.08 -24.07
CA TYR A 302 24.11 -32.68 -22.80
C TYR A 302 23.14 -33.83 -23.01
N ASP A 303 22.09 -33.66 -23.82
CA ASP A 303 21.10 -34.69 -24.10
C ASP A 303 21.71 -35.90 -24.86
N ALA A 304 22.75 -35.64 -25.66
CA ALA A 304 23.51 -36.72 -26.34
C ALA A 304 24.51 -37.45 -25.43
N GLY A 305 24.60 -37.09 -24.12
CA GLY A 305 25.54 -37.66 -23.17
C GLY A 305 27.02 -37.34 -23.45
N ARG A 306 27.31 -36.28 -24.21
CA ARG A 306 28.65 -35.88 -24.62
C ARG A 306 29.31 -34.85 -23.69
N ALA A 307 28.58 -34.30 -22.75
CA ALA A 307 29.08 -33.32 -21.79
C ALA A 307 29.22 -33.97 -20.40
N ASP A 308 30.31 -33.65 -19.69
CA ASP A 308 30.50 -34.06 -18.30
C ASP A 308 29.39 -33.43 -17.42
N ALA A 309 28.50 -34.26 -17.00
CA ALA A 309 27.62 -34.31 -15.82
C ALA A 309 26.95 -33.04 -15.26
N VAL A 310 27.21 -31.82 -15.71
CA VAL A 310 26.53 -30.61 -15.21
C VAL A 310 25.44 -30.19 -16.18
N ARG A 311 24.21 -30.16 -15.71
CA ARG A 311 23.04 -29.72 -16.48
C ARG A 311 23.22 -28.25 -16.86
N PRO A 312 23.24 -27.90 -18.18
CA PRO A 312 23.42 -26.52 -18.59
C PRO A 312 22.24 -25.64 -18.15
N THR A 313 22.53 -24.46 -17.63
CA THR A 313 21.54 -23.42 -17.34
C THR A 313 21.88 -22.17 -18.15
N ALA A 314 20.86 -21.51 -18.69
CA ALA A 314 20.99 -20.24 -19.38
C ALA A 314 20.20 -19.16 -18.66
N HIS A 315 20.88 -18.04 -18.38
CA HIS A 315 20.23 -16.85 -17.86
C HIS A 315 20.66 -15.65 -18.69
N PHE A 316 19.71 -14.88 -19.17
CA PHE A 316 19.97 -13.71 -20.02
C PHE A 316 18.84 -12.68 -19.92
N GLU A 317 19.17 -11.47 -20.34
CA GLU A 317 18.26 -10.33 -20.27
C GLU A 317 17.44 -10.17 -21.57
N CYS A 318 16.28 -9.53 -21.45
CA CYS A 318 15.43 -9.09 -22.54
C CYS A 318 14.91 -7.68 -22.24
N PRO A 319 14.85 -6.77 -23.24
CA PRO A 319 14.19 -5.48 -23.05
C PRO A 319 12.70 -5.65 -22.68
N ALA A 320 12.25 -4.89 -21.67
CA ALA A 320 10.88 -4.95 -21.17
C ALA A 320 9.89 -4.16 -22.03
N GLY A 321 10.33 -3.16 -22.77
CA GLY A 321 9.47 -2.27 -23.54
C GLY A 321 10.24 -1.28 -24.41
N VAL A 322 9.52 -0.29 -24.92
CA VAL A 322 10.10 0.82 -25.70
C VAL A 322 10.09 2.12 -24.90
N ASN A 323 10.97 3.05 -25.24
CA ASN A 323 10.93 4.41 -24.68
C ASN A 323 9.70 5.18 -25.19
N GLU A 324 9.25 6.18 -24.43
CA GLU A 324 8.06 6.99 -24.79
C GLU A 324 8.16 7.64 -26.18
N VAL A 325 9.37 8.03 -26.59
CA VAL A 325 9.68 8.71 -27.87
C VAL A 325 10.19 7.73 -28.93
N ALA A 326 9.97 6.41 -28.75
CA ALA A 326 10.46 5.41 -29.67
C ALA A 326 9.87 5.56 -31.07
N ASP A 327 10.72 5.51 -32.09
CA ASP A 327 10.33 5.49 -33.48
C ASP A 327 9.75 4.12 -33.90
N GLU A 328 9.08 4.07 -35.03
CA GLU A 328 8.49 2.84 -35.55
C GLU A 328 9.52 1.73 -35.76
N ALA A 329 10.75 2.10 -36.14
CA ALA A 329 11.81 1.12 -36.32
C ALA A 329 12.24 0.47 -34.99
N SER A 330 12.16 1.16 -33.87
CA SER A 330 12.41 0.61 -32.54
C SER A 330 11.31 -0.34 -32.09
N VAL A 331 10.05 0.04 -32.35
CA VAL A 331 8.88 -0.83 -32.12
C VAL A 331 9.01 -2.12 -32.91
N GLU A 332 9.32 -2.03 -34.20
CA GLU A 332 9.48 -3.16 -35.09
C GLU A 332 10.65 -4.09 -34.71
N ARG A 333 11.78 -3.50 -34.24
CA ARG A 333 12.94 -4.26 -33.74
C ARG A 333 12.59 -5.05 -32.48
N LEU A 334 11.89 -4.42 -31.52
CA LEU A 334 11.49 -5.11 -30.30
C LEU A 334 10.44 -6.19 -30.60
N ALA A 335 9.46 -5.91 -31.45
CA ALA A 335 8.47 -6.91 -31.86
C ALA A 335 9.14 -8.14 -32.49
N GLN A 336 10.15 -7.93 -33.38
CA GLN A 336 10.90 -9.05 -33.98
C GLN A 336 11.67 -9.84 -32.92
N LEU A 337 12.36 -9.15 -32.00
CA LEU A 337 13.08 -9.80 -30.91
C LEU A 337 12.17 -10.68 -30.06
N LEU A 338 11.01 -10.16 -29.64
CA LEU A 338 10.04 -10.91 -28.84
C LEU A 338 9.53 -12.14 -29.61
N LEU A 339 9.30 -12.02 -30.93
CA LEU A 339 8.93 -13.14 -31.79
C LEU A 339 10.02 -14.20 -31.86
N ASP A 340 11.27 -13.80 -32.04
CA ASP A 340 12.40 -14.73 -32.13
C ASP A 340 12.64 -15.44 -30.78
N LEU A 341 12.61 -14.69 -29.66
CA LEU A 341 12.73 -15.26 -28.31
C LEU A 341 11.59 -16.22 -27.99
N SER A 342 10.35 -15.84 -28.30
CA SER A 342 9.19 -16.72 -28.05
C SER A 342 9.24 -17.99 -28.90
N ALA A 343 9.76 -17.92 -30.14
CA ALA A 343 9.95 -19.09 -30.99
C ALA A 343 11.01 -20.03 -30.42
N TRP A 344 12.17 -19.47 -30.06
CA TRP A 344 13.26 -20.22 -29.43
C TRP A 344 12.80 -20.85 -28.10
N LEU A 345 12.08 -20.11 -27.27
CA LEU A 345 11.54 -20.62 -26.00
C LEU A 345 10.61 -21.81 -26.20
N VAL A 346 9.72 -21.74 -27.19
CA VAL A 346 8.83 -22.87 -27.53
C VAL A 346 9.65 -24.09 -27.99
N GLU A 347 10.67 -23.91 -28.81
CA GLU A 347 11.56 -24.99 -29.26
C GLU A 347 12.26 -25.70 -28.10
N GLN A 348 12.71 -24.94 -27.09
CA GLN A 348 13.42 -25.50 -25.93
C GLN A 348 12.46 -26.17 -24.93
N THR A 349 11.25 -25.63 -24.73
CA THR A 349 10.32 -26.09 -23.70
C THR A 349 9.33 -27.14 -24.22
N GLN A 350 9.14 -27.24 -25.56
CA GLN A 350 8.19 -28.14 -26.22
C GLN A 350 8.85 -28.77 -27.47
N PRO A 351 9.89 -29.61 -27.30
CA PRO A 351 10.54 -30.23 -28.45
C PRO A 351 9.56 -31.10 -29.24
N ALA A 352 9.79 -31.21 -30.56
CA ALA A 352 8.92 -31.97 -31.45
C ALA A 352 8.79 -33.45 -31.00
N PRO A 353 7.62 -34.07 -31.15
CA PRO A 353 7.42 -35.51 -30.85
C PRO A 353 8.44 -36.38 -31.61
N GLY A 354 9.14 -37.25 -30.88
CA GLY A 354 10.21 -38.08 -31.44
C GLY A 354 11.59 -37.43 -31.49
N SER A 355 11.74 -36.20 -31.03
CA SER A 355 13.02 -35.56 -30.80
C SER A 355 13.78 -36.24 -29.65
N HIS A 356 15.12 -36.32 -29.77
CA HIS A 356 15.98 -36.77 -28.66
C HIS A 356 16.21 -35.67 -27.59
N ARG A 357 15.65 -34.47 -27.78
CA ARG A 357 15.77 -33.34 -26.87
C ARG A 357 14.79 -33.48 -25.70
N ALA A 358 15.28 -33.32 -24.47
CA ALA A 358 14.43 -33.21 -23.27
C ALA A 358 13.80 -31.81 -23.21
N PRO A 359 12.53 -31.68 -22.81
CA PRO A 359 11.92 -30.37 -22.57
C PRO A 359 12.61 -29.63 -21.42
N ARG A 360 12.90 -28.35 -21.61
CA ARG A 360 13.52 -27.48 -20.60
C ARG A 360 12.46 -26.74 -19.83
N HIS A 361 12.71 -26.49 -18.55
CA HIS A 361 11.84 -25.68 -17.71
C HIS A 361 12.37 -24.23 -17.68
N ALA A 362 11.51 -23.28 -18.02
CA ALA A 362 11.86 -21.86 -18.17
C ALA A 362 11.07 -20.96 -17.23
N LEU A 363 11.71 -19.92 -16.73
CA LEU A 363 11.07 -18.81 -16.02
C LEU A 363 11.28 -17.52 -16.80
N ILE A 364 10.19 -16.87 -17.18
CA ILE A 364 10.17 -15.47 -17.60
C ILE A 364 9.99 -14.65 -16.32
N HIS A 365 10.93 -13.75 -16.03
CA HIS A 365 10.88 -13.02 -14.76
C HIS A 365 11.34 -11.57 -14.87
N CYS A 366 10.88 -10.75 -13.93
CA CYS A 366 11.36 -9.41 -13.64
C CYS A 366 11.40 -9.20 -12.13
N ALA A 367 11.81 -8.04 -11.67
CA ALA A 367 11.98 -7.76 -10.24
C ALA A 367 10.72 -8.11 -9.42
N ASP A 368 9.54 -7.69 -9.89
CA ASP A 368 8.25 -7.85 -9.23
C ASP A 368 7.37 -9.01 -9.79
N GLY A 369 7.72 -9.56 -10.95
CA GLY A 369 7.03 -10.67 -11.59
C GLY A 369 5.77 -10.30 -12.37
N TYR A 370 5.51 -9.01 -12.64
CA TYR A 370 4.30 -8.60 -13.38
C TYR A 370 4.46 -7.35 -14.27
N THR A 371 5.44 -6.48 -14.03
CA THR A 371 5.60 -5.23 -14.80
C THR A 371 6.36 -5.49 -16.10
N ASP A 372 7.64 -5.73 -15.99
CA ASP A 372 8.55 -5.80 -17.15
C ASP A 372 8.41 -7.11 -17.95
N SER A 373 7.88 -8.16 -17.34
CA SER A 373 7.75 -9.48 -17.96
C SER A 373 6.52 -9.65 -18.85
N SER A 374 5.60 -8.67 -18.87
CA SER A 374 4.28 -8.79 -19.51
C SER A 374 4.35 -8.90 -21.03
N LEU A 375 5.25 -8.15 -21.70
CA LEU A 375 5.33 -8.19 -23.18
C LEU A 375 5.76 -9.55 -23.70
N LEU A 376 6.82 -10.12 -23.14
CA LEU A 376 7.31 -11.44 -23.54
C LEU A 376 6.30 -12.54 -23.20
N ALA A 377 5.65 -12.46 -22.02
CA ALA A 377 4.62 -13.41 -21.62
C ALA A 377 3.41 -13.40 -22.57
N LEU A 378 2.89 -12.21 -22.92
CA LEU A 378 1.79 -12.08 -23.89
C LEU A 378 2.21 -12.57 -25.28
N THR A 379 3.42 -12.22 -25.76
CA THR A 379 3.94 -12.70 -27.03
C THR A 379 4.04 -14.23 -27.07
N TYR A 380 4.50 -14.84 -25.97
CA TYR A 380 4.55 -16.30 -25.83
C TYR A 380 3.14 -16.93 -25.92
N LEU A 381 2.15 -16.36 -25.24
CA LEU A 381 0.75 -16.82 -25.28
C LEU A 381 0.14 -16.66 -26.67
N MET A 382 0.33 -15.51 -27.31
CA MET A 382 -0.14 -15.26 -28.68
C MET A 382 0.42 -16.29 -29.66
N ARG A 383 1.71 -16.63 -29.55
CA ARG A 383 2.35 -17.64 -30.39
C ARG A 383 1.85 -19.06 -30.12
N THR A 384 1.88 -19.47 -28.84
CA THR A 384 1.66 -20.88 -28.47
C THR A 384 0.20 -21.30 -28.55
N ARG A 385 -0.72 -20.37 -28.26
CA ARG A 385 -2.17 -20.64 -28.27
C ARG A 385 -2.90 -20.07 -29.47
N ARG A 386 -2.17 -19.38 -30.37
CA ARG A 386 -2.76 -18.69 -31.51
C ARG A 386 -3.86 -17.72 -31.13
N LEU A 387 -3.65 -16.98 -30.03
CA LEU A 387 -4.58 -15.99 -29.52
C LEU A 387 -4.26 -14.61 -30.09
N ALA A 388 -5.27 -13.86 -30.50
CA ALA A 388 -5.16 -12.44 -30.76
C ALA A 388 -4.85 -11.70 -29.46
N LEU A 389 -4.36 -10.48 -29.56
CA LEU A 389 -3.91 -9.71 -28.40
C LEU A 389 -4.99 -9.54 -27.31
N PRO A 390 -6.27 -9.19 -27.61
CA PRO A 390 -7.32 -9.14 -26.60
C PRO A 390 -7.53 -10.47 -25.87
N ASP A 391 -7.50 -11.57 -26.63
CA ASP A 391 -7.70 -12.91 -26.06
C ASP A 391 -6.50 -13.35 -25.21
N ALA A 392 -5.27 -12.96 -25.57
CA ALA A 392 -4.07 -13.24 -24.80
C ALA A 392 -4.08 -12.49 -23.43
N TYR A 393 -4.56 -11.24 -23.40
CA TYR A 393 -4.79 -10.50 -22.16
C TYR A 393 -5.76 -11.22 -21.23
N LEU A 394 -6.92 -11.64 -21.77
CA LEU A 394 -7.92 -12.36 -20.99
C LEU A 394 -7.41 -13.74 -20.53
N ASP A 395 -6.67 -14.43 -21.36
CA ASP A 395 -6.07 -15.72 -21.03
C ASP A 395 -5.08 -15.60 -19.88
N LEU A 396 -4.19 -14.59 -19.90
CA LEU A 396 -3.23 -14.35 -18.84
C LEU A 396 -3.94 -13.96 -17.52
N GLN A 397 -4.95 -13.08 -17.58
CA GLN A 397 -5.69 -12.60 -16.41
C GLN A 397 -6.64 -13.65 -15.82
N LEU A 398 -7.44 -14.30 -16.66
CA LEU A 398 -8.55 -15.15 -16.19
C LEU A 398 -8.17 -16.62 -16.08
N ARG A 399 -7.44 -17.16 -17.08
CA ARG A 399 -7.10 -18.58 -17.12
C ARG A 399 -5.80 -18.88 -16.37
N ALA A 400 -4.71 -18.12 -16.62
CA ALA A 400 -3.47 -18.27 -15.89
C ALA A 400 -3.52 -17.64 -14.49
N GLY A 401 -4.56 -16.85 -14.21
CA GLY A 401 -4.75 -16.21 -12.91
C GLY A 401 -3.72 -15.14 -12.56
N ARG A 402 -2.94 -14.67 -13.56
CA ARG A 402 -1.85 -13.70 -13.37
C ARG A 402 -2.36 -12.27 -13.38
N SER A 403 -1.93 -11.49 -12.42
CA SER A 403 -1.96 -10.03 -12.53
C SER A 403 -0.76 -9.58 -13.35
N PHE A 404 -0.94 -8.62 -14.24
CA PHE A 404 0.10 -8.07 -15.10
C PHE A 404 -0.21 -6.63 -15.46
N PHE A 405 0.79 -5.93 -15.99
CA PHE A 405 0.66 -4.54 -16.41
C PHE A 405 1.37 -4.33 -17.74
N VAL A 406 0.76 -3.55 -18.65
CA VAL A 406 1.36 -3.13 -19.92
C VAL A 406 1.24 -1.62 -20.01
N PHE A 407 2.32 -0.94 -20.29
CA PHE A 407 2.31 0.50 -20.54
C PHE A 407 1.63 0.80 -21.88
N GLU A 408 0.90 1.90 -21.96
CA GLU A 408 0.22 2.34 -23.19
C GLU A 408 1.19 2.42 -24.39
N LYS A 409 2.40 2.93 -24.16
CA LYS A 409 3.48 3.01 -25.16
C LYS A 409 3.84 1.64 -25.79
N ASP A 410 3.70 0.57 -25.02
CA ASP A 410 4.10 -0.78 -25.43
C ASP A 410 2.99 -1.55 -26.17
N LEU A 411 1.77 -1.04 -26.17
CA LEU A 411 0.67 -1.63 -26.97
C LEU A 411 1.00 -1.72 -28.46
N ARG A 412 1.76 -0.72 -28.99
CA ARG A 412 2.21 -0.73 -30.38
C ARG A 412 3.10 -1.93 -30.71
N VAL A 413 3.97 -2.32 -29.78
CA VAL A 413 4.82 -3.50 -29.91
C VAL A 413 3.98 -4.78 -30.00
N LEU A 414 3.02 -4.93 -29.10
CA LEU A 414 2.14 -6.08 -29.09
C LEU A 414 1.24 -6.15 -30.33
N ARG A 415 0.77 -5.02 -30.84
CA ARG A 415 0.05 -4.94 -32.12
C ARG A 415 0.91 -5.36 -33.32
N ALA A 416 2.20 -4.94 -33.35
CA ALA A 416 3.13 -5.38 -34.37
C ALA A 416 3.40 -6.89 -34.30
N VAL A 417 3.50 -7.46 -33.09
CA VAL A 417 3.59 -8.93 -32.87
C VAL A 417 2.35 -9.62 -33.39
N GLU A 418 1.15 -9.16 -33.05
CA GLU A 418 -0.14 -9.70 -33.50
C GLU A 418 -0.22 -9.77 -35.03
N ALA A 419 0.09 -8.65 -35.69
CA ALA A 419 0.06 -8.54 -37.14
C ALA A 419 1.03 -9.53 -37.80
N ARG A 420 2.25 -9.68 -37.29
CA ARG A 420 3.25 -10.63 -37.83
C ARG A 420 2.92 -12.07 -37.59
N LEU A 421 2.19 -12.40 -36.53
CA LEU A 421 1.67 -13.74 -36.28
C LEU A 421 0.42 -14.07 -37.13
N GLY A 422 -0.15 -13.08 -37.83
CA GLY A 422 -1.36 -13.21 -38.64
C GLY A 422 -2.56 -13.64 -37.81
N LEU A 423 -2.69 -13.09 -36.59
CA LEU A 423 -3.76 -13.44 -35.68
C LEU A 423 -4.97 -12.51 -35.85
N GLN A 424 -6.16 -13.09 -35.67
CA GLN A 424 -7.43 -12.35 -35.68
C GLN A 424 -8.20 -12.68 -34.41
N ALA A 425 -8.84 -11.68 -33.81
CA ALA A 425 -9.65 -11.87 -32.63
C ALA A 425 -10.83 -12.80 -32.92
N VAL A 426 -11.02 -13.80 -32.09
CA VAL A 426 -12.11 -14.77 -32.21
C VAL A 426 -13.43 -14.17 -31.70
N HIS A 427 -13.35 -13.25 -30.76
CA HIS A 427 -14.52 -12.60 -30.17
C HIS A 427 -14.91 -11.36 -30.97
N SER A 428 -16.02 -11.49 -31.72
CA SER A 428 -16.56 -10.43 -32.60
C SER A 428 -17.32 -9.31 -31.89
N ASP A 429 -17.45 -9.34 -30.56
CA ASP A 429 -18.20 -8.35 -29.76
C ASP A 429 -17.46 -7.04 -29.51
N GLY A 430 -16.77 -6.59 -30.57
CA GLY A 430 -16.14 -5.27 -30.59
C GLY A 430 -14.87 -5.23 -29.70
N ASP A 431 -13.79 -4.95 -30.35
CA ASP A 431 -12.45 -4.87 -29.75
C ASP A 431 -12.42 -3.82 -28.60
N TRP A 432 -12.57 -4.28 -27.35
CA TRP A 432 -12.44 -3.46 -26.15
C TRP A 432 -11.04 -2.82 -26.03
N LEU A 433 -10.05 -3.42 -26.68
CA LEU A 433 -8.67 -2.95 -26.74
C LEU A 433 -8.52 -1.70 -27.64
N SER A 434 -9.43 -1.49 -28.59
CA SER A 434 -9.47 -0.31 -29.47
C SER A 434 -10.38 0.79 -28.91
N ASP A 435 -10.96 0.62 -27.72
CA ASP A 435 -11.74 1.67 -27.07
C ASP A 435 -10.82 2.83 -26.66
N ALA A 436 -11.26 4.07 -26.90
CA ALA A 436 -10.50 5.29 -26.59
C ALA A 436 -10.20 5.47 -25.09
N HIS A 437 -10.91 4.75 -24.21
CA HIS A 437 -10.67 4.78 -22.77
C HIS A 437 -9.68 3.71 -22.30
N PHE A 438 -9.19 2.82 -23.19
CA PHE A 438 -8.25 1.78 -22.82
C PHE A 438 -6.81 2.30 -22.83
N ASP A 439 -6.17 2.29 -21.67
CA ASP A 439 -4.81 2.78 -21.42
C ASP A 439 -3.74 1.66 -21.37
N GLY A 440 -4.09 0.44 -21.77
CA GLY A 440 -3.20 -0.73 -21.70
C GLY A 440 -3.41 -1.57 -20.43
N SER A 441 -4.10 -1.07 -19.42
CA SER A 441 -4.28 -1.74 -18.14
C SER A 441 -5.70 -2.30 -17.94
N PHE A 442 -5.79 -3.41 -17.22
CA PHE A 442 -7.05 -3.90 -16.66
C PHE A 442 -7.35 -3.24 -15.31
N PRO A 443 -8.63 -3.16 -14.89
CA PRO A 443 -8.95 -2.87 -13.50
C PRO A 443 -8.28 -3.94 -12.62
N SER A 444 -7.67 -3.52 -11.52
CA SER A 444 -6.91 -4.41 -10.65
C SER A 444 -7.83 -5.39 -9.94
N ARG A 445 -7.54 -6.68 -10.05
CA ARG A 445 -8.27 -7.74 -9.37
C ARG A 445 -7.83 -7.82 -7.91
N ILE A 446 -8.66 -7.35 -7.00
CA ILE A 446 -8.40 -7.37 -5.55
C ILE A 446 -8.78 -8.71 -4.93
N LEU A 447 -9.95 -9.22 -5.30
CA LEU A 447 -10.44 -10.57 -4.98
C LEU A 447 -10.93 -11.24 -6.29
N PRO A 448 -11.15 -12.54 -6.34
CA PRO A 448 -11.58 -13.23 -7.57
C PRO A 448 -12.81 -12.62 -8.26
N PHE A 449 -13.67 -11.96 -7.48
CA PHE A 449 -14.92 -11.34 -7.94
C PHE A 449 -14.92 -9.81 -7.80
N LEU A 450 -13.88 -9.19 -7.17
CA LEU A 450 -13.83 -7.75 -6.86
C LEU A 450 -12.67 -7.08 -7.57
N TYR A 451 -12.98 -6.05 -8.33
CA TYR A 451 -12.04 -5.25 -9.11
C TYR A 451 -12.04 -3.79 -8.66
N LEU A 452 -10.88 -3.15 -8.71
CA LEU A 452 -10.67 -1.73 -8.40
C LEU A 452 -10.16 -1.01 -9.65
N GLY A 453 -10.83 0.06 -10.07
CA GLY A 453 -10.48 0.80 -11.28
C GLY A 453 -10.76 2.30 -11.24
N GLY A 454 -10.46 2.96 -12.36
CA GLY A 454 -10.83 4.34 -12.66
C GLY A 454 -12.07 4.41 -13.55
N ILE A 455 -12.49 5.66 -13.84
CA ILE A 455 -13.66 5.92 -14.68
C ILE A 455 -13.50 5.34 -16.10
N ASN A 456 -12.28 5.34 -16.64
CA ASN A 456 -11.98 4.80 -17.96
C ASN A 456 -12.33 3.31 -18.07
N HIS A 457 -12.00 2.53 -17.02
CA HIS A 457 -12.41 1.13 -16.97
C HIS A 457 -13.94 0.96 -16.94
N ALA A 458 -14.65 1.82 -16.20
CA ALA A 458 -16.10 1.75 -16.09
C ALA A 458 -16.81 2.14 -17.38
N LEU A 459 -16.24 3.08 -18.15
CA LEU A 459 -16.81 3.53 -19.43
C LEU A 459 -16.64 2.51 -20.55
N ASN A 460 -15.66 1.61 -20.47
CA ASN A 460 -15.44 0.55 -21.45
C ASN A 460 -16.31 -0.68 -21.14
N ALA A 461 -17.59 -0.63 -21.47
CA ALA A 461 -18.55 -1.70 -21.17
C ALA A 461 -18.16 -3.03 -21.84
N ARG A 462 -17.48 -2.99 -23.01
CA ARG A 462 -16.96 -4.21 -23.68
C ARG A 462 -15.89 -4.90 -22.84
N LEU A 463 -14.98 -4.13 -22.23
CA LEU A 463 -14.00 -4.65 -21.29
C LEU A 463 -14.66 -5.28 -20.07
N LEU A 464 -15.70 -4.62 -19.51
CA LEU A 464 -16.43 -5.16 -18.37
C LEU A 464 -17.07 -6.51 -18.72
N HIS A 465 -17.69 -6.64 -19.89
CA HIS A 465 -18.25 -7.91 -20.38
C HIS A 465 -17.16 -8.98 -20.56
N ALA A 466 -16.03 -8.62 -21.19
CA ALA A 466 -14.92 -9.55 -21.42
C ALA A 466 -14.34 -10.10 -20.10
N LEU A 467 -14.30 -9.27 -19.04
CA LEU A 467 -13.88 -9.68 -17.70
C LEU A 467 -15.00 -10.39 -16.90
N GLY A 468 -16.22 -10.44 -17.45
CA GLY A 468 -17.40 -10.99 -16.79
C GLY A 468 -17.89 -10.14 -15.61
N ILE A 469 -17.62 -8.83 -15.64
CA ILE A 469 -18.09 -7.88 -14.61
C ILE A 469 -19.57 -7.59 -14.88
N THR A 470 -20.40 -7.85 -13.89
CA THR A 470 -21.85 -7.72 -13.93
C THR A 470 -22.39 -6.59 -13.07
N HIS A 471 -21.56 -6.08 -12.15
CA HIS A 471 -21.93 -5.04 -11.21
C HIS A 471 -20.86 -3.95 -11.17
N VAL A 472 -21.28 -2.71 -11.03
CA VAL A 472 -20.39 -1.54 -10.90
C VAL A 472 -20.83 -0.72 -9.70
N VAL A 473 -19.86 -0.30 -8.88
CA VAL A 473 -20.03 0.71 -7.83
C VAL A 473 -19.29 1.97 -8.24
N SER A 474 -20.02 3.03 -8.55
CA SER A 474 -19.48 4.33 -8.91
C SER A 474 -19.41 5.22 -7.66
N VAL A 475 -18.23 5.71 -7.28
CA VAL A 475 -18.05 6.51 -6.07
C VAL A 475 -17.65 7.95 -6.43
N GLY A 476 -18.61 8.86 -6.36
CA GLY A 476 -18.45 10.29 -6.63
C GLY A 476 -18.19 10.68 -8.09
N GLU A 477 -18.17 9.70 -8.99
CA GLU A 477 -17.98 9.91 -10.44
C GLU A 477 -18.90 8.94 -11.18
N SER A 478 -20.10 9.42 -11.53
CA SER A 478 -21.08 8.56 -12.19
C SER A 478 -20.71 8.28 -13.64
N GLY A 479 -20.43 7.02 -13.95
CA GLY A 479 -20.25 6.56 -15.33
C GLY A 479 -21.54 6.62 -16.15
N LEU A 480 -22.71 6.74 -15.50
CA LEU A 480 -24.00 6.85 -16.17
C LEU A 480 -24.28 8.26 -16.72
N ARG A 481 -23.58 9.28 -16.22
CA ARG A 481 -23.79 10.71 -16.57
C ARG A 481 -22.78 11.24 -17.59
N GLN A 482 -21.79 10.46 -17.99
CA GLN A 482 -20.78 10.92 -18.94
C GLN A 482 -21.43 11.20 -20.30
N PRO A 483 -21.12 12.36 -20.94
CA PRO A 483 -21.62 12.67 -22.27
C PRO A 483 -21.09 11.65 -23.27
N GLN A 484 -22.00 10.98 -23.98
CA GLN A 484 -21.66 10.05 -25.02
C GLN A 484 -21.39 10.83 -26.30
N SER A 485 -20.26 10.63 -26.96
CA SER A 485 -20.09 11.07 -28.33
C SER A 485 -21.13 10.31 -29.19
N ALA A 486 -21.90 11.04 -30.00
CA ALA A 486 -22.97 10.48 -30.80
C ALA A 486 -22.52 9.41 -31.81
N GLU A 487 -21.20 9.22 -31.97
CA GLU A 487 -20.58 8.28 -32.91
C GLU A 487 -20.30 6.89 -32.33
N GLN A 488 -20.32 6.73 -31.00
CA GLN A 488 -20.08 5.44 -30.34
C GLN A 488 -21.42 4.78 -29.99
N GLY A 489 -22.02 4.13 -30.96
CA GLY A 489 -23.26 3.38 -30.76
C GLY A 489 -23.16 2.31 -29.67
N SER A 490 -24.19 2.24 -28.86
CA SER A 490 -24.68 1.13 -27.98
C SER A 490 -23.73 0.41 -27.01
N THR A 491 -22.48 0.85 -26.77
CA THR A 491 -21.49 0.14 -25.96
C THR A 491 -21.11 0.84 -24.66
N SER A 492 -21.83 1.89 -24.29
CA SER A 492 -21.60 2.65 -23.06
C SER A 492 -22.11 1.90 -21.82
N LEU A 493 -21.55 2.17 -20.65
CA LEU A 493 -22.04 1.68 -19.37
C LEU A 493 -23.55 1.96 -19.18
N LEU A 494 -24.04 3.15 -19.59
CA LEU A 494 -25.46 3.49 -19.53
C LEU A 494 -26.32 2.58 -20.40
N ALA A 495 -25.88 2.25 -21.62
CA ALA A 495 -26.61 1.34 -22.50
C ALA A 495 -26.65 -0.09 -21.93
N ALA A 496 -25.53 -0.59 -21.43
CA ALA A 496 -25.47 -1.89 -20.76
C ALA A 496 -26.33 -1.95 -19.49
N HIS A 497 -26.35 -0.88 -18.72
CA HIS A 497 -27.21 -0.74 -17.54
C HIS A 497 -28.71 -0.75 -17.91
N ARG A 498 -29.12 0.01 -18.91
CA ARG A 498 -30.52 0.04 -19.41
C ARG A 498 -30.96 -1.31 -19.98
N ALA A 499 -30.04 -2.04 -20.58
CA ALA A 499 -30.29 -3.38 -21.11
C ALA A 499 -30.30 -4.45 -20.00
N GLY A 500 -30.06 -4.11 -18.73
CA GLY A 500 -29.99 -5.06 -17.61
C GLY A 500 -28.78 -5.98 -17.64
N GLN A 501 -27.76 -5.67 -18.45
CA GLN A 501 -26.53 -6.48 -18.56
C GLN A 501 -25.55 -6.16 -17.44
N ILE A 502 -25.49 -4.91 -17.01
CA ILE A 502 -24.64 -4.44 -15.90
C ILE A 502 -25.52 -3.66 -14.91
N HIS A 503 -25.43 -4.04 -13.65
CA HIS A 503 -26.10 -3.34 -12.55
C HIS A 503 -25.17 -2.28 -11.96
N VAL A 504 -25.65 -1.06 -11.73
CA VAL A 504 -24.83 0.05 -11.22
C VAL A 504 -25.42 0.59 -9.92
N LEU A 505 -24.60 0.62 -8.87
CA LEU A 505 -24.82 1.41 -7.67
C LEU A 505 -24.07 2.74 -7.83
N ASP A 506 -24.79 3.85 -7.84
CA ASP A 506 -24.22 5.17 -8.03
C ASP A 506 -24.23 5.97 -6.71
N LEU A 507 -23.06 6.16 -6.13
CA LEU A 507 -22.82 6.92 -4.91
C LEU A 507 -22.28 8.30 -5.29
N ASP A 508 -23.13 9.15 -5.84
CA ASP A 508 -22.76 10.38 -6.55
C ASP A 508 -22.47 11.60 -5.65
N ASN A 509 -22.78 11.53 -4.35
CA ASN A 509 -22.66 12.66 -3.42
C ASN A 509 -21.39 12.64 -2.58
N VAL A 510 -20.29 12.07 -3.09
CA VAL A 510 -19.02 12.00 -2.38
C VAL A 510 -17.89 12.56 -3.23
N MET A 511 -17.38 13.72 -2.84
CA MET A 511 -16.22 14.35 -3.47
C MET A 511 -14.91 13.91 -2.76
N ASP A 512 -13.79 14.03 -3.46
CA ASP A 512 -12.45 13.74 -2.91
C ASP A 512 -11.79 15.05 -2.42
N ASP A 513 -12.53 15.81 -1.62
CA ASP A 513 -12.20 17.18 -1.19
C ASP A 513 -11.84 17.29 0.31
N GLY A 514 -11.95 16.19 1.05
CA GLY A 514 -11.68 16.16 2.49
C GLY A 514 -12.84 16.66 3.36
N ILE A 515 -14.03 16.91 2.78
CA ILE A 515 -15.22 17.38 3.47
C ILE A 515 -16.28 16.27 3.52
N ASP A 516 -16.55 15.69 2.35
CA ASP A 516 -17.59 14.68 2.22
C ASP A 516 -17.20 13.38 2.92
N SER A 517 -18.14 12.83 3.67
CA SER A 517 -18.00 11.57 4.40
C SER A 517 -18.39 10.38 3.54
N LEU A 518 -17.60 9.32 3.57
CA LEU A 518 -17.93 8.02 2.98
C LEU A 518 -18.66 7.07 3.95
N ARG A 519 -18.83 7.46 5.21
CA ARG A 519 -19.29 6.54 6.28
C ARG A 519 -20.64 5.86 5.98
N SER A 520 -21.63 6.60 5.49
CA SER A 520 -22.91 6.02 5.06
C SER A 520 -22.78 5.20 3.78
N ALA A 521 -22.05 5.73 2.80
CA ALA A 521 -21.84 5.08 1.52
C ALA A 521 -21.03 3.77 1.62
N MET A 522 -20.14 3.64 2.62
CA MET A 522 -19.43 2.38 2.88
C MET A 522 -20.37 1.23 3.20
N HIS A 523 -21.40 1.48 4.03
CA HIS A 523 -22.37 0.44 4.38
C HIS A 523 -23.12 -0.07 3.15
N ASP A 524 -23.69 0.84 2.37
CA ASP A 524 -24.47 0.51 1.17
C ASP A 524 -23.61 -0.21 0.13
N ALA A 525 -22.37 0.25 -0.07
CA ALA A 525 -21.43 -0.37 -0.99
C ALA A 525 -21.03 -1.79 -0.55
N VAL A 526 -20.73 -1.98 0.74
CA VAL A 526 -20.35 -3.29 1.29
C VAL A 526 -21.47 -4.30 1.12
N GLU A 527 -22.72 -3.91 1.41
CA GLU A 527 -23.89 -4.77 1.20
C GLU A 527 -24.13 -5.08 -0.28
N TYR A 528 -24.02 -4.08 -1.15
CA TYR A 528 -24.19 -4.26 -2.59
C TYR A 528 -23.14 -5.22 -3.19
N ILE A 529 -21.86 -5.06 -2.81
CA ILE A 529 -20.78 -5.93 -3.25
C ILE A 529 -21.02 -7.37 -2.78
N GLU A 530 -21.44 -7.54 -1.53
CA GLU A 530 -21.72 -8.88 -0.98
C GLU A 530 -22.92 -9.54 -1.65
N ALA A 531 -24.01 -8.80 -1.89
CA ALA A 531 -25.17 -9.30 -2.61
C ALA A 531 -24.81 -9.75 -4.04
N ALA A 532 -24.01 -8.95 -4.74
CA ALA A 532 -23.50 -9.30 -6.07
C ALA A 532 -22.65 -10.58 -6.04
N ARG A 533 -21.74 -10.71 -5.06
CA ARG A 533 -20.90 -11.89 -4.87
C ARG A 533 -21.74 -13.16 -4.62
N LEU A 534 -22.73 -13.08 -3.73
CA LEU A 534 -23.61 -14.19 -3.40
C LEU A 534 -24.47 -14.64 -4.61
N ALA A 535 -24.78 -13.70 -5.52
CA ALA A 535 -25.45 -13.98 -6.78
C ALA A 535 -24.49 -14.52 -7.87
N GLY A 536 -23.20 -14.75 -7.56
CA GLY A 536 -22.18 -15.21 -8.51
C GLY A 536 -21.66 -14.13 -9.46
N GLY A 537 -21.95 -12.86 -9.20
CA GLY A 537 -21.52 -11.73 -9.99
C GLY A 537 -20.08 -11.29 -9.69
N ARG A 538 -19.51 -10.49 -10.62
CA ARG A 538 -18.23 -9.79 -10.43
C ARG A 538 -18.48 -8.29 -10.38
N VAL A 539 -17.74 -7.61 -9.49
CA VAL A 539 -17.97 -6.19 -9.17
C VAL A 539 -16.74 -5.36 -9.52
N LEU A 540 -16.93 -4.25 -10.24
CA LEU A 540 -15.96 -3.18 -10.36
C LEU A 540 -16.35 -2.05 -9.41
N VAL A 541 -15.41 -1.63 -8.55
CA VAL A 541 -15.53 -0.40 -7.76
C VAL A 541 -14.63 0.65 -8.39
N HIS A 542 -15.18 1.81 -8.75
CA HIS A 542 -14.40 2.87 -9.36
C HIS A 542 -14.72 4.25 -8.80
N CYS A 543 -13.79 5.15 -8.96
CA CYS A 543 -13.97 6.60 -8.87
C CYS A 543 -13.32 7.24 -10.11
N ARG A 544 -12.79 8.46 -10.03
CA ARG A 544 -12.12 9.07 -11.19
C ARG A 544 -10.83 8.31 -11.57
N ALA A 545 -9.91 8.14 -10.63
CA ALA A 545 -8.60 7.51 -10.86
C ALA A 545 -8.45 6.12 -10.21
N GLY A 546 -9.34 5.72 -9.33
CA GLY A 546 -9.17 4.47 -8.57
C GLY A 546 -8.14 4.56 -7.44
N VAL A 547 -7.95 5.77 -6.85
CA VAL A 547 -6.86 6.04 -5.89
C VAL A 547 -7.38 6.27 -4.47
N SER A 548 -8.48 7.01 -4.30
CA SER A 548 -8.97 7.44 -2.98
C SER A 548 -10.36 6.91 -2.65
N ARG A 549 -11.44 7.47 -3.21
CA ARG A 549 -12.84 7.10 -2.90
C ARG A 549 -13.13 5.62 -3.10
N SER A 550 -12.85 5.10 -4.28
CA SER A 550 -13.08 3.68 -4.60
C SER A 550 -12.17 2.75 -3.82
N SER A 551 -10.89 3.13 -3.60
CA SER A 551 -10.00 2.33 -2.76
C SER A 551 -10.47 2.28 -1.31
N THR A 552 -11.00 3.39 -0.76
CA THR A 552 -11.61 3.41 0.58
C THR A 552 -12.79 2.44 0.68
N THR A 553 -13.65 2.43 -0.33
CA THR A 553 -14.81 1.51 -0.41
C THR A 553 -14.35 0.05 -0.48
N VAL A 554 -13.34 -0.24 -1.30
CA VAL A 554 -12.76 -1.59 -1.40
C VAL A 554 -12.10 -2.02 -0.10
N LEU A 555 -11.39 -1.11 0.58
CA LEU A 555 -10.80 -1.37 1.90
C LEU A 555 -11.88 -1.74 2.92
N ALA A 556 -12.98 -0.98 2.97
CA ALA A 556 -14.09 -1.27 3.89
C ALA A 556 -14.69 -2.66 3.64
N TYR A 557 -14.85 -3.06 2.37
CA TYR A 557 -15.31 -4.39 2.01
C TYR A 557 -14.30 -5.49 2.39
N VAL A 558 -13.02 -5.30 2.07
CA VAL A 558 -11.95 -6.28 2.39
C VAL A 558 -11.85 -6.51 3.89
N MET A 559 -11.92 -5.44 4.71
CA MET A 559 -11.95 -5.55 6.17
C MET A 559 -13.10 -6.44 6.65
N ALA A 560 -14.31 -6.25 6.13
CA ALA A 560 -15.48 -7.02 6.51
C ALA A 560 -15.42 -8.46 5.99
N HIS A 561 -15.08 -8.65 4.71
CA HIS A 561 -15.11 -9.95 4.04
C HIS A 561 -14.01 -10.90 4.54
N LEU A 562 -12.80 -10.37 4.77
CA LEU A 562 -11.65 -11.18 5.23
C LEU A 562 -11.47 -11.15 6.75
N ASP A 563 -12.25 -10.36 7.51
CA ASP A 563 -12.08 -10.15 8.95
C ASP A 563 -10.64 -9.74 9.30
N VAL A 564 -10.14 -8.75 8.57
CA VAL A 564 -8.80 -8.19 8.75
C VAL A 564 -8.88 -6.73 9.20
N ASN A 565 -7.86 -6.27 9.90
CA ASN A 565 -7.77 -4.89 10.37
C ASN A 565 -7.45 -3.91 9.22
N LEU A 566 -7.53 -2.61 9.50
CA LEU A 566 -7.27 -1.55 8.52
C LEU A 566 -5.87 -1.63 7.88
N ILE A 567 -4.83 -1.91 8.68
CA ILE A 567 -3.45 -1.98 8.20
C ILE A 567 -3.29 -3.15 7.22
N GLU A 568 -3.77 -4.33 7.60
CA GLU A 568 -3.73 -5.52 6.75
C GLU A 568 -4.55 -5.32 5.47
N ALA A 569 -5.76 -4.77 5.57
CA ALA A 569 -6.57 -4.45 4.40
C ALA A 569 -5.87 -3.45 3.48
N TYR A 570 -5.23 -2.42 4.05
CA TYR A 570 -4.51 -1.41 3.28
C TYR A 570 -3.34 -2.01 2.50
N LEU A 571 -2.49 -2.79 3.16
CA LEU A 571 -1.35 -3.46 2.53
C LEU A 571 -1.81 -4.50 1.49
N PHE A 572 -2.87 -5.24 1.79
CA PHE A 572 -3.49 -6.22 0.87
C PHE A 572 -4.02 -5.56 -0.42
N VAL A 573 -4.78 -4.48 -0.31
CA VAL A 573 -5.35 -3.77 -1.48
C VAL A 573 -4.25 -3.02 -2.24
N ARG A 574 -3.33 -2.39 -1.51
CA ARG A 574 -2.21 -1.64 -2.08
C ARG A 574 -1.32 -2.52 -2.95
N SER A 575 -0.95 -3.70 -2.46
CA SER A 575 -0.12 -4.67 -3.20
C SER A 575 -0.79 -5.22 -4.47
N ARG A 576 -2.12 -5.15 -4.57
CA ARG A 576 -2.91 -5.61 -5.72
C ARG A 576 -3.28 -4.51 -6.71
N ARG A 577 -3.09 -3.25 -6.36
CA ARG A 577 -3.30 -2.10 -7.26
C ARG A 577 -1.98 -1.78 -7.98
N LEU A 578 -1.68 -2.52 -9.05
CA LEU A 578 -0.36 -2.63 -9.66
C LEU A 578 0.12 -1.38 -10.40
N ASN A 579 -0.79 -0.61 -11.00
CA ASN A 579 -0.44 0.50 -11.88
C ASN A 579 -0.44 1.88 -11.22
N ILE A 580 -1.02 1.99 -10.02
CA ILE A 580 -1.10 3.25 -9.28
C ILE A 580 -1.27 2.99 -7.79
N LEU A 581 -0.56 3.75 -6.96
CA LEU A 581 -0.69 3.63 -5.51
C LEU A 581 -2.05 4.10 -5.02
N ILE A 582 -2.70 3.29 -4.17
CA ILE A 582 -3.88 3.74 -3.45
C ILE A 582 -3.47 4.75 -2.39
N GLN A 583 -4.20 5.86 -2.35
CA GLN A 583 -3.97 6.94 -1.39
C GLN A 583 -5.32 7.54 -0.95
N PRO A 584 -6.11 6.84 -0.13
CA PRO A 584 -7.24 7.47 0.55
C PRO A 584 -6.77 8.75 1.25
N HIS A 585 -7.54 9.81 1.19
CA HIS A 585 -7.15 11.01 1.93
C HIS A 585 -7.37 10.84 3.44
N LEU A 586 -6.85 11.75 4.24
CA LEU A 586 -6.79 11.65 5.70
C LEU A 586 -8.17 11.42 6.35
N LEU A 587 -9.23 12.11 5.88
CA LEU A 587 -10.60 11.91 6.38
C LEU A 587 -11.07 10.47 6.14
N PHE A 588 -10.92 9.96 4.92
CA PHE A 588 -11.35 8.60 4.59
C PHE A 588 -10.57 7.54 5.37
N PHE A 589 -9.28 7.77 5.61
CA PHE A 589 -8.47 6.88 6.44
C PHE A 589 -8.93 6.88 7.89
N TRP A 590 -9.33 8.06 8.41
CA TRP A 590 -9.92 8.18 9.74
C TRP A 590 -11.29 7.48 9.83
N GLU A 591 -12.10 7.60 8.80
CA GLU A 591 -13.40 6.92 8.73
C GLU A 591 -13.27 5.40 8.64
N LEU A 592 -12.27 4.89 7.92
CA LEU A 592 -11.95 3.45 7.90
C LEU A 592 -11.56 2.93 9.29
N ARG A 593 -10.86 3.74 10.10
CA ARG A 593 -10.60 3.38 11.49
C ARG A 593 -11.89 3.28 12.30
N GLY A 594 -12.83 4.20 12.12
CA GLY A 594 -14.16 4.13 12.71
C GLY A 594 -14.98 2.93 12.20
N TRP A 595 -14.79 2.56 10.94
CA TRP A 595 -15.38 1.38 10.32
C TRP A 595 -14.88 0.08 10.98
N GLU A 596 -13.58 -0.02 11.25
CA GLU A 596 -12.98 -1.15 11.99
C GLU A 596 -13.65 -1.34 13.35
N ALA A 597 -13.84 -0.27 14.12
CA ALA A 597 -14.55 -0.33 15.40
C ALA A 597 -16.02 -0.75 15.22
N THR A 598 -16.66 -0.38 14.13
CA THR A 598 -18.02 -0.80 13.79
C THR A 598 -18.07 -2.29 13.48
N LEU A 599 -17.14 -2.80 12.67
CA LEU A 599 -17.05 -4.23 12.34
C LEU A 599 -16.83 -5.09 13.59
N ALA A 600 -15.99 -4.65 14.53
CA ALA A 600 -15.77 -5.36 15.79
C ALA A 600 -17.10 -5.52 16.57
N ARG A 601 -17.88 -4.43 16.70
CA ARG A 601 -19.20 -4.47 17.37
C ARG A 601 -20.21 -5.37 16.64
N LEU A 602 -20.23 -5.32 15.31
CA LEU A 602 -21.10 -6.16 14.50
C LEU A 602 -20.74 -7.64 14.60
N LYS A 603 -19.45 -7.96 14.66
CA LYS A 603 -18.95 -9.32 14.87
C LYS A 603 -19.39 -9.88 16.23
N ASP A 604 -19.27 -9.09 17.29
CA ASP A 604 -19.76 -9.48 18.63
C ASP A 604 -21.28 -9.74 18.60
N ALA A 605 -22.05 -8.86 17.96
CA ALA A 605 -23.49 -9.04 17.79
C ALA A 605 -23.84 -10.31 17.00
N GLN A 606 -23.11 -10.61 15.93
CA GLN A 606 -23.30 -11.84 15.14
C GLN A 606 -22.96 -13.09 15.97
N ALA A 607 -21.90 -13.06 16.78
CA ALA A 607 -21.55 -14.15 17.69
C ALA A 607 -22.63 -14.41 18.75
N GLU A 608 -23.32 -13.37 19.22
CA GLU A 608 -24.42 -13.44 20.16
C GLU A 608 -25.77 -13.78 19.49
N GLY A 609 -25.83 -13.96 18.17
CA GLY A 609 -27.07 -14.24 17.43
C GLY A 609 -28.05 -13.06 17.36
N LYS A 610 -27.57 -11.83 17.61
CA LYS A 610 -28.37 -10.61 17.53
C LYS A 610 -28.44 -10.09 16.08
N PRO A 611 -29.50 -9.37 15.68
CA PRO A 611 -29.53 -8.69 14.37
C PRO A 611 -28.37 -7.71 14.27
N SER A 612 -27.51 -7.89 13.27
CA SER A 612 -26.31 -7.09 13.14
C SER A 612 -26.49 -5.81 12.32
N GLY A 613 -27.62 -5.63 11.65
CA GLY A 613 -27.85 -4.44 10.82
C GLY A 613 -26.99 -4.36 9.55
N LEU A 614 -26.10 -5.33 9.32
CA LEU A 614 -25.27 -5.48 8.11
C LEU A 614 -25.50 -6.88 7.55
N ALA A 615 -25.80 -6.99 6.26
CA ALA A 615 -26.15 -8.27 5.63
C ALA A 615 -24.94 -9.18 5.36
N ILE A 616 -23.72 -8.67 5.51
CA ILE A 616 -22.49 -9.44 5.32
C ILE A 616 -22.16 -10.27 6.56
N ARG A 617 -21.78 -11.54 6.37
CA ARG A 617 -21.10 -12.33 7.40
C ARG A 617 -19.64 -11.96 7.47
N ILE A 618 -19.21 -11.34 8.55
CA ILE A 618 -17.81 -10.92 8.74
C ILE A 618 -16.91 -12.16 8.71
N GLY A 619 -15.83 -12.10 7.93
CA GLY A 619 -14.89 -13.21 7.75
C GLY A 619 -15.35 -14.32 6.79
N ALA A 620 -16.40 -14.11 6.01
CA ALA A 620 -16.91 -15.12 5.06
C ALA A 620 -15.90 -15.55 3.98
N GLY A 621 -14.93 -14.70 3.68
CA GLY A 621 -13.88 -14.95 2.68
C GLY A 621 -12.54 -15.40 3.25
N ARG A 622 -12.44 -15.62 4.54
CA ARG A 622 -11.20 -16.00 5.21
C ARG A 622 -10.82 -17.45 4.86
N THR A 623 -9.62 -17.65 4.33
CA THR A 623 -9.08 -18.98 4.00
C THR A 623 -8.06 -19.42 5.04
N GLU A 624 -7.78 -20.75 5.14
CA GLU A 624 -6.77 -21.28 6.06
C GLU A 624 -5.37 -20.75 5.77
N ASP A 625 -5.00 -20.54 4.51
CA ASP A 625 -3.72 -19.97 4.10
C ASP A 625 -3.55 -18.52 4.60
N MET A 626 -4.63 -17.74 4.66
CA MET A 626 -4.62 -16.39 5.22
C MET A 626 -4.44 -16.40 6.74
N LEU A 627 -4.85 -17.48 7.42
CA LEU A 627 -4.69 -17.65 8.87
C LEU A 627 -3.24 -17.92 9.29
N LEU A 628 -2.44 -18.54 8.43
CA LEU A 628 -1.04 -18.88 8.72
C LEU A 628 -0.14 -17.64 8.75
N HIS A 629 -0.53 -16.56 8.08
CA HIS A 629 0.24 -15.32 7.98
C HIS A 629 -0.38 -14.14 8.76
N ALA A 630 -1.64 -14.21 9.11
CA ALA A 630 -2.34 -13.22 9.89
C ALA A 630 -2.11 -13.46 11.38
N GLN A 631 -1.04 -12.91 11.94
CA GLN A 631 -1.08 -12.61 13.37
C GLN A 631 -2.19 -11.57 13.56
N PRO A 632 -3.12 -11.77 14.52
CA PRO A 632 -4.18 -10.80 14.76
C PRO A 632 -3.56 -9.51 15.27
N LEU A 633 -3.15 -8.67 14.34
CA LEU A 633 -2.81 -7.29 14.62
C LEU A 633 -4.07 -6.60 15.04
N GLN A 634 -4.14 -6.28 16.29
CA GLN A 634 -5.15 -5.36 16.78
C GLN A 634 -4.74 -3.95 16.34
N SER A 635 -5.06 -3.56 15.08
CA SER A 635 -4.75 -2.21 14.59
C SER A 635 -5.51 -1.16 15.40
N MET A 636 -6.58 -1.55 16.09
CA MET A 636 -7.27 -0.71 17.06
C MET A 636 -6.33 -0.18 18.16
N HIS A 637 -5.21 -0.86 18.40
CA HIS A 637 -4.20 -0.41 19.37
C HIS A 637 -3.10 0.47 18.77
N THR A 638 -3.15 0.82 17.48
CA THR A 638 -2.19 1.78 16.91
C THR A 638 -2.68 3.21 17.06
N THR A 639 -1.80 4.13 17.48
CA THR A 639 -2.13 5.56 17.54
C THR A 639 -2.17 6.16 16.13
N TRP A 640 -2.97 7.21 15.94
CA TRP A 640 -3.11 7.89 14.66
C TRP A 640 -1.77 8.42 14.12
N GLY A 641 -0.98 9.04 15.00
CA GLY A 641 0.32 9.60 14.62
C GLY A 641 1.30 8.53 14.12
N PHE A 642 1.32 7.36 14.78
CA PHE A 642 2.13 6.21 14.36
C PHE A 642 1.68 5.66 13.00
N LEU A 643 0.39 5.41 12.84
CA LEU A 643 -0.17 4.90 11.58
C LEU A 643 0.18 5.81 10.40
N CYS A 644 0.01 7.13 10.57
CA CYS A 644 0.35 8.10 9.55
C CYS A 644 1.85 8.14 9.23
N ARG A 645 2.73 7.98 10.22
CA ARG A 645 4.17 7.89 10.03
C ARG A 645 4.54 6.68 9.14
N GLU A 646 4.01 5.51 9.45
CA GLU A 646 4.31 4.28 8.71
C GLU A 646 3.79 4.36 7.26
N ILE A 647 2.59 4.92 7.04
CA ILE A 647 2.06 5.13 5.69
C ILE A 647 2.93 6.13 4.92
N ALA A 648 3.39 7.21 5.57
CA ALA A 648 4.28 8.17 4.93
C ALA A 648 5.60 7.52 4.50
N ALA A 649 6.24 6.75 5.39
CA ALA A 649 7.48 6.03 5.10
C ALA A 649 7.30 5.01 3.96
N LEU A 650 6.15 4.33 3.93
CA LEU A 650 5.82 3.39 2.86
C LEU A 650 5.67 4.10 1.51
N ASN A 651 5.04 5.29 1.50
CA ASN A 651 4.84 6.08 0.27
C ASN A 651 6.16 6.66 -0.27
N GLU A 652 7.09 7.05 0.62
CA GLU A 652 8.40 7.60 0.22
C GLU A 652 9.24 6.62 -0.63
N ARG A 653 9.04 5.32 -0.48
CA ARG A 653 9.72 4.29 -1.29
C ARG A 653 9.39 4.37 -2.79
N TYR A 654 8.30 5.00 -3.16
CA TYR A 654 7.80 5.13 -4.54
C TYR A 654 7.86 6.59 -5.07
N CYS A 655 8.34 7.53 -4.24
CA CYS A 655 8.57 8.92 -4.63
C CYS A 655 10.05 9.10 -4.99
N ILE A 656 10.50 8.47 -6.07
CA ILE A 656 11.86 8.64 -6.61
C ILE A 656 11.83 9.65 -7.74
#